data_90bebe9994b43bb827ecf210142568af
#
_entry.id   90bebe9994b43bb827ecf210142568af
#
_cell.length_a   1.000
_cell.length_b   1.000
_cell.length_c   1.000
_cell.angle_alpha   90.00
_cell.angle_beta   90.00
_cell.angle_gamma   90.00
#
_symmetry.space_group_name_H-M   'P 1'
#
loop_
_entity.id
_entity.type
_entity.pdbx_description
1 polymer ?
#
loop_
_entity_poly.entity_id
_entity_poly.type
_entity_poly.pdbx_seq_one_letter_code
_entity_poly.pdbx_strand_id
1 'polypeptide(L)'
;MLLLGPLSLAQTERRCFPEAGPEITACIEGRLRDFWEKQGSLSVFGYPLNEATQTQGVTTQLFERARLEYHTANNPPYDLLLGRLGADLLSKKGKQPAKETTPQEGCLFFAETKQNLCPPFLPLWQSTGLELGEPGVSQAESLALFGLPLTPAQQEVLSDGQTYTVQWFERARFEDHGEKGILLGLLGKEMGSLNPGGFIKAEGSRLIYQGNSIQLKGVNYYPKGRPWMEMWSNWKGKLIEQELTLAKAQLGINSVRILLPYSIRGLADMGKVNKGLLKELREMLQIAGNLDLRLIITLFDFYEDFPEQGSKDEWQNLNYLNALIGPFVNDERILAWDIHNEPDHYDLWNEGKAARVQTWLGRMADRVHQLDPNHLVTVGMGKSPNLWQPGPDGRSALDYSDLISVHIYNAADAERQIYELRMKVNKPILIEEFGWPTGPRCAVKGYTEEAQEKAYQTLLPAVEGQVVGVFAWTLRDYEPGPTLRWDSHEEHYGLFRPDDTLKPAALVFQAFGSSPLTNGTKTNLPLTSDGAGPPRGWAAPKFIPESGYYVKGWFRRAWELFGGRNGFGLPLSEAFTRKEDGRVVQYFEAAVLEFHPEGAGGPTFPTLDPLQQTMRMISFQDIGSNFAANRGFTPGGHKLAAEFSPFYAGAYGPWRLGEPSSDLLTEEINGGAKSVQYFQRGRLELNPTSKAIQYGLLGTWAWQNQCQATDQPLGSP
;
A
#
# COMPACT_ATOMS: atom_id res chain seq x y z
N MET A 1 39.30 19.20 -58.67
CA MET A 1 39.54 19.78 -57.34
C MET A 1 38.31 20.56 -56.99
N LEU A 2 37.29 19.88 -56.46
CA LEU A 2 36.04 20.47 -56.02
C LEU A 2 36.16 20.70 -54.52
N LEU A 3 36.17 21.95 -54.09
CA LEU A 3 36.13 22.37 -52.70
C LEU A 3 34.70 22.18 -52.16
N LEU A 4 34.51 21.19 -51.33
CA LEU A 4 33.32 21.08 -50.46
C LEU A 4 33.51 22.06 -49.29
N GLY A 5 32.72 23.13 -49.26
CA GLY A 5 32.62 24.03 -48.14
C GLY A 5 31.97 23.32 -46.93
N PRO A 6 32.27 23.74 -45.68
CA PRO A 6 31.68 23.11 -44.51
C PRO A 6 30.17 23.44 -44.46
N LEU A 7 29.36 22.38 -44.32
CA LEU A 7 27.99 22.51 -43.87
C LEU A 7 27.97 23.10 -42.46
N SER A 8 27.62 24.38 -42.35
CA SER A 8 27.31 25.04 -41.09
C SER A 8 26.11 24.32 -40.45
N LEU A 9 26.36 23.54 -39.42
CA LEU A 9 25.32 23.17 -38.47
C LEU A 9 24.82 24.47 -37.82
N ALA A 10 23.62 24.93 -38.25
CA ALA A 10 22.93 26.00 -37.56
C ALA A 10 22.75 25.56 -36.10
N GLN A 11 23.51 26.15 -35.18
CA GLN A 11 23.24 26.10 -33.76
C GLN A 11 21.84 26.67 -33.57
N THR A 12 20.89 25.84 -33.17
CA THR A 12 19.56 26.29 -32.75
C THR A 12 19.73 27.18 -31.53
N GLU A 13 19.72 28.50 -31.73
CA GLU A 13 19.88 29.47 -30.63
C GLU A 13 18.76 29.27 -29.64
N ARG A 14 19.16 28.98 -28.40
CA ARG A 14 18.27 28.83 -27.24
C ARG A 14 17.82 30.25 -26.80
N ARG A 15 16.52 30.44 -26.58
CA ARG A 15 15.93 31.68 -26.07
C ARG A 15 15.47 31.50 -24.65
N CYS A 16 16.03 32.28 -23.71
CA CYS A 16 15.65 32.35 -22.32
C CYS A 16 15.00 33.71 -22.04
N PHE A 17 14.31 33.86 -20.91
CA PHE A 17 13.44 35.01 -20.58
C PHE A 17 13.84 35.64 -19.27
N PRO A 18 15.04 36.22 -19.11
CA PRO A 18 15.48 36.86 -17.86
C PRO A 18 14.62 38.04 -17.48
N GLU A 19 13.94 38.69 -18.46
CA GLU A 19 12.98 39.78 -18.25
C GLU A 19 11.70 39.35 -17.54
N ALA A 20 11.37 38.06 -17.52
CA ALA A 20 10.16 37.54 -16.87
C ALA A 20 10.27 37.40 -15.35
N GLY A 21 11.47 37.61 -14.82
CA GLY A 21 11.77 37.46 -13.39
C GLY A 21 12.33 36.10 -13.02
N PRO A 22 12.75 35.88 -11.76
CA PRO A 22 13.47 34.72 -11.31
C PRO A 22 12.62 33.43 -11.33
N GLU A 23 11.30 33.53 -11.46
CA GLU A 23 10.38 32.39 -11.51
C GLU A 23 10.39 31.66 -12.87
N ILE A 24 10.83 32.33 -13.95
CA ILE A 24 10.88 31.77 -15.29
C ILE A 24 12.32 31.45 -15.65
N THR A 25 12.76 30.26 -15.32
CA THR A 25 14.13 29.77 -15.60
C THR A 25 14.21 28.95 -16.89
N ALA A 26 13.07 28.51 -17.43
CA ALA A 26 12.97 27.67 -18.60
C ALA A 26 13.25 28.48 -19.89
N CYS A 27 13.90 27.83 -20.84
CA CYS A 27 14.21 28.37 -22.16
C CYS A 27 13.49 27.59 -23.26
N ILE A 28 13.39 28.16 -24.43
CA ILE A 28 12.85 27.50 -25.63
C ILE A 28 13.91 27.40 -26.72
N GLU A 29 13.85 26.33 -27.52
CA GLU A 29 14.81 26.10 -28.61
C GLU A 29 14.20 25.36 -29.80
N GLY A 30 14.91 25.38 -30.92
CA GLY A 30 14.57 24.62 -32.10
C GLY A 30 13.17 24.87 -32.62
N ARG A 31 12.47 23.80 -32.99
CA ARG A 31 11.15 23.86 -33.61
C ARG A 31 10.06 24.45 -32.67
N LEU A 32 10.17 24.21 -31.35
CA LEU A 32 9.29 24.81 -30.35
C LEU A 32 9.42 26.35 -30.32
N ARG A 33 10.67 26.87 -30.39
CA ARG A 33 10.93 28.30 -30.46
C ARG A 33 10.37 28.93 -31.70
N ASP A 34 10.64 28.33 -32.89
CA ASP A 34 10.16 28.84 -34.16
C ASP A 34 8.64 28.95 -34.21
N PHE A 35 7.95 27.95 -33.69
CA PHE A 35 6.50 27.92 -33.61
C PHE A 35 5.98 28.99 -32.62
N TRP A 36 6.54 29.05 -31.42
CA TRP A 36 6.16 30.02 -30.41
C TRP A 36 6.31 31.47 -30.93
N GLU A 37 7.43 31.78 -31.58
CA GLU A 37 7.67 33.13 -32.16
C GLU A 37 6.73 33.50 -33.30
N LYS A 38 6.34 32.54 -34.14
CA LYS A 38 5.48 32.78 -35.31
C LYS A 38 3.98 32.74 -34.98
N GLN A 39 3.56 32.01 -33.97
CA GLN A 39 2.17 31.70 -33.70
C GLN A 39 1.57 32.51 -32.52
N GLY A 40 2.14 33.64 -32.18
CA GLY A 40 1.57 34.61 -31.24
C GLY A 40 2.33 34.81 -29.91
N SER A 41 3.45 34.11 -29.69
CA SER A 41 4.41 34.37 -28.62
C SER A 41 3.74 34.48 -27.22
N LEU A 42 4.10 35.51 -26.46
CA LEU A 42 3.59 35.75 -25.10
C LEU A 42 2.07 35.94 -25.04
N SER A 43 1.48 36.58 -26.02
CA SER A 43 0.03 36.89 -26.00
C SER A 43 -0.82 35.63 -26.08
N VAL A 44 -0.37 34.64 -26.84
CA VAL A 44 -1.10 33.37 -27.04
C VAL A 44 -0.64 32.28 -26.07
N PHE A 45 0.65 32.08 -25.93
CA PHE A 45 1.19 30.94 -25.18
C PHE A 45 1.69 31.32 -23.77
N GLY A 46 2.15 32.55 -23.58
CA GLY A 46 2.83 32.98 -22.35
C GLY A 46 4.29 32.51 -22.31
N TYR A 47 4.92 32.62 -21.14
CA TYR A 47 6.29 32.17 -20.88
C TYR A 47 6.34 30.64 -20.72
N PRO A 48 7.49 29.99 -21.04
CA PRO A 48 7.69 28.58 -20.73
C PRO A 48 7.80 28.37 -19.22
N LEU A 49 7.14 27.31 -18.71
CA LEU A 49 7.12 26.96 -17.29
C LEU A 49 8.09 25.84 -16.92
N ASN A 50 8.54 25.08 -17.91
CA ASN A 50 9.52 24.00 -17.76
C ASN A 50 10.40 23.90 -18.99
N GLU A 51 11.52 23.19 -18.90
CA GLU A 51 12.32 22.81 -20.07
C GLU A 51 11.54 21.78 -20.92
N ALA A 52 11.87 21.71 -22.21
CA ALA A 52 11.28 20.73 -23.09
C ALA A 52 11.67 19.30 -22.66
N THR A 53 10.71 18.40 -22.64
CA THR A 53 10.91 16.98 -22.31
C THR A 53 10.51 16.11 -23.51
N GLN A 54 11.23 15.01 -23.75
CA GLN A 54 10.93 14.09 -24.83
C GLN A 54 10.40 12.76 -24.28
N THR A 55 9.22 12.37 -24.72
CA THR A 55 8.59 11.10 -24.34
C THR A 55 8.00 10.43 -25.57
N GLN A 56 8.37 9.19 -25.86
CA GLN A 56 7.86 8.39 -26.98
C GLN A 56 7.93 9.09 -28.35
N GLY A 57 9.01 9.82 -28.61
CA GLY A 57 9.20 10.53 -29.88
C GLY A 57 8.46 11.87 -30.01
N VAL A 58 7.75 12.30 -28.95
CA VAL A 58 7.11 13.60 -28.87
C VAL A 58 7.89 14.48 -27.90
N THR A 59 8.32 15.66 -28.36
CA THR A 59 8.93 16.68 -27.49
C THR A 59 7.83 17.62 -26.99
N THR A 60 7.66 17.70 -25.67
CA THR A 60 6.58 18.48 -25.04
C THR A 60 7.17 19.60 -24.15
N GLN A 61 6.58 20.77 -24.22
CA GLN A 61 6.92 21.90 -23.35
C GLN A 61 5.65 22.61 -22.86
N LEU A 62 5.56 22.90 -21.57
CA LEU A 62 4.44 23.61 -20.96
C LEU A 62 4.72 25.11 -20.90
N PHE A 63 3.73 25.89 -21.30
CA PHE A 63 3.71 27.35 -21.24
C PHE A 63 2.59 27.83 -20.33
N GLU A 64 2.58 29.13 -19.95
CA GLU A 64 1.56 29.67 -19.03
C GLU A 64 0.12 29.39 -19.49
N ARG A 65 -0.15 29.34 -20.81
CA ARG A 65 -1.49 29.17 -21.37
C ARG A 65 -1.68 27.91 -22.21
N ALA A 66 -0.60 27.28 -22.65
CA ALA A 66 -0.66 26.16 -23.59
C ALA A 66 0.40 25.10 -23.30
N ARG A 67 0.19 23.90 -23.87
CA ARG A 67 1.20 22.86 -23.97
C ARG A 67 1.52 22.63 -25.45
N LEU A 68 2.79 22.82 -25.82
CA LEU A 68 3.25 22.56 -27.17
C LEU A 68 3.84 21.14 -27.26
N GLU A 69 3.49 20.42 -28.33
CA GLU A 69 3.86 19.01 -28.57
C GLU A 69 4.46 18.87 -29.97
N TYR A 70 5.78 18.63 -30.05
CA TYR A 70 6.49 18.42 -31.30
C TYR A 70 6.55 16.92 -31.67
N HIS A 71 5.86 16.55 -32.73
CA HIS A 71 5.71 15.19 -33.25
C HIS A 71 6.61 15.01 -34.46
N THR A 72 7.82 14.47 -34.27
CA THR A 72 8.83 14.32 -35.33
C THR A 72 8.39 13.40 -36.49
N ALA A 73 7.35 12.60 -36.28
CA ALA A 73 6.78 11.73 -37.32
C ALA A 73 5.82 12.44 -38.30
N ASN A 74 5.36 13.66 -37.97
CA ASN A 74 4.42 14.41 -38.78
C ASN A 74 5.18 15.39 -39.72
N ASN A 75 4.55 15.74 -40.83
CA ASN A 75 5.07 16.77 -41.73
C ASN A 75 4.60 18.18 -41.29
N PRO A 76 5.42 19.23 -41.47
CA PRO A 76 4.98 20.60 -41.29
C PRO A 76 3.75 20.95 -42.18
N PRO A 77 2.82 21.78 -41.67
CA PRO A 77 2.81 22.48 -40.39
C PRO A 77 2.28 21.65 -39.21
N TYR A 78 1.88 20.39 -39.43
CA TYR A 78 1.24 19.51 -38.43
C TYR A 78 2.23 18.72 -37.56
N ASP A 79 3.52 19.02 -37.70
CA ASP A 79 4.59 18.47 -36.85
C ASP A 79 4.57 19.04 -35.43
N LEU A 80 3.97 20.22 -35.25
CA LEU A 80 3.80 20.83 -33.92
C LEU A 80 2.32 21.09 -33.64
N LEU A 81 1.84 20.52 -32.55
CA LEU A 81 0.45 20.54 -32.13
C LEU A 81 0.32 21.18 -30.73
N LEU A 82 -0.87 21.65 -30.40
CA LEU A 82 -1.22 22.06 -29.04
C LEU A 82 -1.88 20.90 -28.33
N GLY A 83 -1.34 20.54 -27.15
CA GLY A 83 -1.94 19.57 -26.25
C GLY A 83 -3.30 20.02 -25.72
N ARG A 84 -4.18 19.05 -25.40
CA ARG A 84 -5.56 19.30 -24.95
C ARG A 84 -5.63 19.76 -23.48
N LEU A 85 -4.89 20.83 -23.14
CA LEU A 85 -4.68 21.29 -21.78
C LEU A 85 -5.99 21.70 -21.06
N GLY A 86 -6.96 22.28 -21.79
CA GLY A 86 -8.26 22.62 -21.22
C GLY A 86 -9.10 21.38 -20.89
N ALA A 87 -9.11 20.37 -21.78
CA ALA A 87 -9.78 19.10 -21.51
C ALA A 87 -9.15 18.34 -20.33
N ASP A 88 -7.82 18.32 -20.27
CA ASP A 88 -7.07 17.68 -19.19
C ASP A 88 -7.39 18.33 -17.82
N LEU A 89 -7.43 19.65 -17.75
CA LEU A 89 -7.80 20.42 -16.55
C LEU A 89 -9.25 20.19 -16.12
N LEU A 90 -10.20 20.22 -17.05
CA LEU A 90 -11.61 19.91 -16.75
C LEU A 90 -11.77 18.51 -16.16
N SER A 91 -11.09 17.53 -16.78
CA SER A 91 -11.08 16.15 -16.28
C SER A 91 -10.51 16.05 -14.88
N LYS A 92 -9.36 16.71 -14.61
CA LYS A 92 -8.75 16.78 -13.27
C LYS A 92 -9.65 17.48 -12.23
N LYS A 93 -10.43 18.48 -12.64
CA LYS A 93 -11.40 19.15 -11.77
C LYS A 93 -12.70 18.33 -11.55
N GLY A 94 -12.82 17.15 -12.14
CA GLY A 94 -14.01 16.29 -12.03
C GLY A 94 -15.29 16.90 -12.63
N LYS A 95 -15.17 17.91 -13.47
CA LYS A 95 -16.31 18.59 -14.09
C LYS A 95 -16.78 17.86 -15.32
N GLN A 96 -18.03 17.41 -15.30
CA GLN A 96 -18.73 16.93 -16.51
C GLN A 96 -19.55 18.10 -17.09
N PRO A 97 -19.23 18.57 -18.31
CA PRO A 97 -19.94 19.71 -18.88
C PRO A 97 -21.39 19.38 -19.24
N ALA A 98 -22.28 20.30 -18.92
CA ALA A 98 -23.67 20.23 -19.41
C ALA A 98 -23.65 20.33 -20.95
N LYS A 99 -24.50 19.56 -21.61
CA LYS A 99 -24.65 19.60 -23.08
C LYS A 99 -25.84 20.48 -23.47
N GLU A 100 -25.59 21.39 -24.38
CA GLU A 100 -26.63 22.17 -25.01
C GLU A 100 -27.14 21.39 -26.24
N THR A 101 -28.44 21.20 -26.35
CA THR A 101 -28.99 20.29 -27.36
C THR A 101 -29.43 21.00 -28.65
N THR A 102 -29.53 22.34 -28.61
CA THR A 102 -30.05 23.14 -29.73
C THR A 102 -29.13 24.29 -30.06
N PRO A 103 -28.94 24.60 -31.38
CA PRO A 103 -28.28 25.83 -31.80
C PRO A 103 -29.01 27.08 -31.26
N GLN A 104 -28.24 28.07 -30.83
CA GLN A 104 -28.76 29.37 -30.40
C GLN A 104 -28.54 30.42 -31.48
N GLU A 105 -29.48 31.35 -31.64
CA GLU A 105 -29.37 32.44 -32.58
C GLU A 105 -28.18 33.36 -32.21
N GLY A 106 -27.39 33.73 -33.23
CA GLY A 106 -26.17 34.56 -33.04
C GLY A 106 -24.95 33.81 -32.49
N CYS A 107 -25.04 32.48 -32.34
CA CYS A 107 -23.94 31.63 -31.88
C CYS A 107 -23.49 30.64 -32.93
N LEU A 108 -22.26 30.15 -32.83
CA LEU A 108 -21.76 29.03 -33.59
C LEU A 108 -21.95 27.74 -32.80
N PHE A 109 -22.76 26.82 -33.36
CA PHE A 109 -23.02 25.54 -32.71
C PHE A 109 -22.05 24.45 -33.18
N PHE A 110 -21.41 23.76 -32.27
CA PHE A 110 -20.53 22.62 -32.51
C PHE A 110 -21.28 21.31 -32.20
N ALA A 111 -21.60 20.58 -33.26
CA ALA A 111 -22.40 19.33 -33.14
C ALA A 111 -21.62 18.21 -32.41
N GLU A 112 -20.30 18.18 -32.53
CA GLU A 112 -19.40 17.20 -31.92
C GLU A 112 -19.45 17.23 -30.39
N THR A 113 -19.44 18.41 -29.79
CA THR A 113 -19.45 18.61 -28.34
C THR A 113 -20.81 19.02 -27.80
N LYS A 114 -21.76 19.35 -28.72
CA LYS A 114 -23.09 19.91 -28.38
C LYS A 114 -22.99 21.16 -27.53
N GLN A 115 -22.15 22.11 -27.97
CA GLN A 115 -21.93 23.38 -27.32
C GLN A 115 -22.15 24.54 -28.28
N ASN A 116 -22.72 25.64 -27.79
CA ASN A 116 -22.80 26.90 -28.47
C ASN A 116 -21.61 27.79 -28.08
N LEU A 117 -21.03 28.45 -29.06
CA LEU A 117 -20.05 29.51 -28.85
C LEU A 117 -20.69 30.85 -29.25
N CYS A 118 -20.94 31.68 -28.23
CA CYS A 118 -21.70 32.89 -28.35
C CYS A 118 -20.83 34.13 -28.10
N PRO A 119 -21.27 35.37 -28.45
CA PRO A 119 -20.69 36.58 -27.88
C PRO A 119 -20.76 36.58 -26.35
N PRO A 120 -19.73 37.11 -25.63
CA PRO A 120 -18.58 37.85 -26.16
C PRO A 120 -17.40 36.99 -26.67
N PHE A 121 -17.44 35.68 -26.56
CA PHE A 121 -16.31 34.80 -26.90
C PHE A 121 -16.18 34.52 -28.41
N LEU A 122 -17.28 34.46 -29.13
CA LEU A 122 -17.29 34.11 -30.56
C LEU A 122 -16.41 35.06 -31.43
N PRO A 123 -16.42 36.39 -31.24
CA PRO A 123 -15.56 37.24 -32.02
C PRO A 123 -14.07 36.99 -31.83
N LEU A 124 -13.60 36.71 -30.62
CA LEU A 124 -12.21 36.34 -30.36
C LEU A 124 -11.84 35.04 -31.07
N TRP A 125 -12.70 34.04 -30.97
CA TRP A 125 -12.48 32.73 -31.59
C TRP A 125 -12.39 32.84 -33.15
N GLN A 126 -13.21 33.67 -33.77
CA GLN A 126 -13.22 33.85 -35.20
C GLN A 126 -12.07 34.72 -35.73
N SER A 127 -11.47 35.56 -34.86
CA SER A 127 -10.38 36.48 -35.24
C SER A 127 -8.99 35.97 -34.88
N THR A 128 -8.89 34.80 -34.20
CA THR A 128 -7.62 34.28 -33.70
C THR A 128 -7.48 32.78 -34.00
N GLY A 129 -6.38 32.41 -34.63
CA GLY A 129 -6.08 31.03 -35.05
C GLY A 129 -4.58 30.82 -35.21
N LEU A 130 -4.17 29.59 -35.52
CA LEU A 130 -2.82 29.30 -35.98
C LEU A 130 -2.66 29.72 -37.44
N GLU A 131 -1.50 30.24 -37.82
CA GLU A 131 -1.18 30.53 -39.23
C GLU A 131 -0.84 29.23 -39.96
N LEU A 132 -1.80 28.67 -40.69
CA LEU A 132 -1.63 27.44 -41.44
C LEU A 132 -1.48 27.69 -42.96
N GLY A 133 -1.49 28.96 -43.39
CA GLY A 133 -1.21 29.37 -44.74
C GLY A 133 -2.45 29.77 -45.58
N GLU A 134 -3.62 29.92 -44.94
CA GLU A 134 -4.82 30.45 -45.58
C GLU A 134 -4.93 31.98 -45.40
N PRO A 135 -5.52 32.72 -46.35
CA PRO A 135 -5.73 34.16 -46.19
C PRO A 135 -6.77 34.45 -45.07
N GLY A 136 -6.36 35.18 -44.02
CA GLY A 136 -7.22 35.51 -42.89
C GLY A 136 -7.23 34.39 -41.85
N VAL A 137 -8.21 34.38 -40.93
CA VAL A 137 -8.36 33.33 -39.92
C VAL A 137 -9.49 32.39 -40.32
N SER A 138 -9.16 31.18 -40.66
CA SER A 138 -10.14 30.14 -40.99
C SER A 138 -10.66 29.45 -39.74
N GLN A 139 -11.82 28.79 -39.85
CA GLN A 139 -12.36 27.95 -38.77
C GLN A 139 -11.39 26.80 -38.39
N ALA A 140 -10.66 26.26 -39.36
CA ALA A 140 -9.66 25.21 -39.10
C ALA A 140 -8.49 25.75 -38.24
N GLU A 141 -8.04 26.96 -38.49
CA GLU A 141 -6.98 27.63 -37.72
C GLU A 141 -7.39 27.95 -36.27
N SER A 142 -8.64 28.43 -36.09
CA SER A 142 -9.19 28.64 -34.72
C SER A 142 -9.36 27.33 -33.96
N LEU A 143 -9.83 26.25 -34.65
CA LEU A 143 -9.90 24.92 -34.03
C LEU A 143 -8.51 24.36 -33.71
N ALA A 144 -7.52 24.60 -34.57
CA ALA A 144 -6.15 24.13 -34.32
C ALA A 144 -5.55 24.79 -33.06
N LEU A 145 -5.88 26.08 -32.81
CA LEU A 145 -5.40 26.81 -31.64
C LEU A 145 -6.20 26.49 -30.38
N PHE A 146 -7.53 26.54 -30.42
CA PHE A 146 -8.37 26.47 -29.21
C PHE A 146 -9.03 25.12 -28.99
N GLY A 147 -9.23 24.34 -30.03
CA GLY A 147 -10.05 23.13 -30.03
C GLY A 147 -11.54 23.42 -29.96
N LEU A 148 -12.33 22.37 -29.82
CA LEU A 148 -13.78 22.43 -29.66
C LEU A 148 -14.18 23.01 -28.30
N PRO A 149 -15.26 23.80 -28.21
CA PRO A 149 -15.80 24.20 -26.89
C PRO A 149 -16.32 22.98 -26.14
N LEU A 150 -16.01 22.89 -24.84
CA LEU A 150 -16.35 21.78 -23.96
C LEU A 150 -17.48 22.10 -22.99
N THR A 151 -17.69 23.38 -22.67
CA THR A 151 -18.74 23.84 -21.76
C THR A 151 -19.56 24.96 -22.38
N PRO A 152 -20.79 25.21 -21.91
CA PRO A 152 -21.41 26.51 -22.14
C PRO A 152 -20.61 27.61 -21.43
N ALA A 153 -20.88 28.88 -21.77
CA ALA A 153 -20.39 30.01 -21.00
C ALA A 153 -21.02 29.97 -19.60
N GLN A 154 -20.20 30.07 -18.54
CA GLN A 154 -20.62 29.93 -17.15
C GLN A 154 -19.83 30.82 -16.21
N GLN A 155 -20.42 31.14 -15.05
CA GLN A 155 -19.69 31.85 -13.98
C GLN A 155 -18.76 30.91 -13.26
N GLU A 156 -17.50 31.32 -13.08
CA GLU A 156 -16.48 30.55 -12.36
C GLU A 156 -15.60 31.48 -11.51
N VAL A 157 -15.30 31.07 -10.28
CA VAL A 157 -14.32 31.75 -9.42
C VAL A 157 -12.93 31.30 -9.87
N LEU A 158 -12.08 32.22 -10.27
CA LEU A 158 -10.71 31.95 -10.70
C LEU A 158 -9.72 32.08 -9.52
N SER A 159 -8.44 31.84 -9.82
CA SER A 159 -7.36 31.78 -8.80
C SER A 159 -7.13 33.10 -8.05
N ASP A 160 -7.59 34.20 -8.60
CA ASP A 160 -7.55 35.55 -7.96
C ASP A 160 -8.73 35.78 -6.99
N GLY A 161 -9.62 34.79 -6.83
CA GLY A 161 -10.80 34.88 -5.98
C GLY A 161 -11.97 35.65 -6.58
N GLN A 162 -11.85 36.15 -7.81
CA GLN A 162 -12.91 36.88 -8.49
C GLN A 162 -13.73 35.92 -9.37
N THR A 163 -14.99 36.33 -9.62
CA THR A 163 -15.92 35.58 -10.47
C THR A 163 -15.93 36.16 -11.86
N TYR A 164 -15.68 35.32 -12.86
CA TYR A 164 -15.69 35.67 -14.28
C TYR A 164 -16.64 34.79 -15.06
N THR A 165 -17.14 35.29 -16.20
CA THR A 165 -17.77 34.46 -17.19
C THR A 165 -16.67 33.75 -17.98
N VAL A 166 -16.70 32.42 -18.02
CA VAL A 166 -15.69 31.63 -18.72
C VAL A 166 -16.33 30.60 -19.65
N GLN A 167 -15.61 30.23 -20.72
CA GLN A 167 -15.96 29.09 -21.56
C GLN A 167 -14.71 28.23 -21.79
N TRP A 168 -14.83 26.93 -21.55
CA TRP A 168 -13.74 25.98 -21.72
C TRP A 168 -13.73 25.38 -23.11
N PHE A 169 -12.52 25.26 -23.67
CA PHE A 169 -12.22 24.60 -24.92
C PHE A 169 -11.24 23.43 -24.67
N GLU A 170 -11.04 22.57 -25.66
CA GLU A 170 -10.10 21.46 -25.52
C GLU A 170 -8.68 21.91 -25.14
N ARG A 171 -8.23 23.08 -25.66
CA ARG A 171 -6.86 23.58 -25.53
C ARG A 171 -6.75 24.88 -24.74
N ALA A 172 -7.86 25.60 -24.54
CA ALA A 172 -7.91 26.92 -23.92
C ALA A 172 -9.11 27.11 -22.98
N ARG A 173 -9.11 28.20 -22.21
CA ARG A 173 -10.27 28.76 -21.54
C ARG A 173 -10.36 30.25 -21.88
N PHE A 174 -11.51 30.69 -22.34
CA PHE A 174 -11.79 32.10 -22.54
C PHE A 174 -12.41 32.69 -21.28
N GLU A 175 -11.97 33.89 -20.89
CA GLU A 175 -12.37 34.55 -19.66
C GLU A 175 -12.77 35.99 -19.96
N ASP A 176 -13.99 36.38 -19.59
CA ASP A 176 -14.47 37.76 -19.74
C ASP A 176 -14.08 38.59 -18.52
N HIS A 177 -13.08 39.44 -18.71
CA HIS A 177 -12.56 40.36 -17.71
C HIS A 177 -13.18 41.78 -17.80
N GLY A 178 -14.36 41.90 -18.42
CA GLY A 178 -15.09 43.19 -18.54
C GLY A 178 -14.32 44.19 -19.37
N GLU A 179 -13.95 45.35 -18.78
CA GLU A 179 -13.22 46.41 -19.49
C GLU A 179 -11.87 45.98 -20.09
N LYS A 180 -11.25 44.92 -19.56
CA LYS A 180 -10.00 44.38 -20.09
C LYS A 180 -10.21 43.44 -21.30
N GLY A 181 -11.47 43.17 -21.66
CA GLY A 181 -11.85 42.30 -22.73
C GLY A 181 -11.72 40.81 -22.40
N ILE A 182 -11.72 39.99 -23.46
CA ILE A 182 -11.60 38.53 -23.33
C ILE A 182 -10.13 38.13 -23.30
N LEU A 183 -9.74 37.44 -22.24
CA LEU A 183 -8.38 36.92 -22.03
C LEU A 183 -8.35 35.38 -22.15
N LEU A 184 -7.18 34.88 -22.47
CA LEU A 184 -6.91 33.43 -22.44
C LEU A 184 -6.44 33.04 -21.03
N GLY A 185 -7.10 32.06 -20.44
CA GLY A 185 -6.80 31.56 -19.11
C GLY A 185 -5.37 31.00 -19.00
N LEU A 186 -4.74 31.19 -17.85
CA LEU A 186 -3.39 30.70 -17.55
C LEU A 186 -3.40 29.19 -17.23
N LEU A 187 -3.90 28.38 -18.16
CA LEU A 187 -4.14 26.96 -17.94
C LEU A 187 -2.88 26.16 -17.60
N GLY A 188 -1.72 26.57 -18.14
CA GLY A 188 -0.45 25.95 -17.78
C GLY A 188 -0.04 26.27 -16.35
N LYS A 189 -0.24 27.53 -15.89
CA LYS A 189 -0.04 27.87 -14.46
C LYS A 189 -1.02 27.14 -13.57
N GLU A 190 -2.29 27.03 -13.97
CA GLU A 190 -3.28 26.27 -13.21
C GLU A 190 -2.95 24.77 -13.19
N MET A 191 -2.47 24.20 -14.30
CA MET A 191 -1.98 22.83 -14.32
C MET A 191 -0.80 22.64 -13.37
N GLY A 192 0.14 23.58 -13.35
CA GLY A 192 1.26 23.63 -12.40
C GLY A 192 0.82 23.89 -10.96
N SER A 193 -0.26 24.71 -10.73
CA SER A 193 -0.79 24.99 -9.39
C SER A 193 -1.77 23.92 -8.88
N LEU A 194 -2.39 23.15 -9.76
CA LEU A 194 -3.07 21.90 -9.37
C LEU A 194 -2.06 20.82 -8.98
N ASN A 195 -0.81 21.07 -9.32
CA ASN A 195 0.35 20.30 -8.92
C ASN A 195 1.39 21.25 -8.29
N PRO A 196 1.12 21.89 -7.14
CA PRO A 196 2.04 22.86 -6.54
C PRO A 196 3.35 22.25 -6.08
N GLY A 197 3.55 20.95 -6.31
CA GLY A 197 4.61 20.17 -5.77
C GLY A 197 5.60 19.61 -6.75
N GLY A 198 5.17 19.21 -7.91
CA GLY A 198 6.02 18.41 -8.79
C GLY A 198 6.42 17.07 -8.18
N PHE A 199 7.21 16.33 -8.92
CA PHE A 199 7.72 15.04 -8.49
C PHE A 199 8.82 15.19 -7.43
N ILE A 200 8.88 14.25 -6.50
CA ILE A 200 10.00 14.13 -5.58
C ILE A 200 11.23 13.67 -6.38
N LYS A 201 12.37 14.34 -6.19
CA LYS A 201 13.62 14.05 -6.90
C LYS A 201 14.72 13.62 -5.94
N ALA A 202 15.64 12.78 -6.41
CA ALA A 202 16.87 12.46 -5.73
C ALA A 202 18.00 13.41 -6.15
N GLU A 203 18.60 14.11 -5.19
CA GLU A 203 19.76 14.98 -5.41
C GLU A 203 20.87 14.66 -4.41
N GLY A 204 21.92 13.98 -4.88
CA GLY A 204 22.92 13.43 -4.00
C GLY A 204 22.28 12.48 -2.98
N SER A 205 22.54 12.67 -1.71
CA SER A 205 22.00 11.84 -0.63
C SER A 205 20.63 12.29 -0.09
N ARG A 206 19.95 13.23 -0.76
CA ARG A 206 18.70 13.85 -0.30
C ARG A 206 17.55 13.61 -1.25
N LEU A 207 16.33 13.64 -0.72
CA LEU A 207 15.11 13.80 -1.48
C LEU A 207 14.71 15.26 -1.48
N ILE A 208 14.35 15.78 -2.64
CA ILE A 208 13.97 17.17 -2.86
C ILE A 208 12.52 17.24 -3.33
N TYR A 209 11.76 18.10 -2.68
CA TYR A 209 10.38 18.42 -3.03
C TYR A 209 10.17 19.93 -2.98
N GLN A 210 9.74 20.53 -4.08
CA GLN A 210 9.60 22.01 -4.19
C GLN A 210 10.87 22.78 -3.78
N GLY A 211 12.05 22.28 -4.19
CA GLY A 211 13.34 22.87 -3.85
C GLY A 211 13.83 22.66 -2.42
N ASN A 212 13.05 22.01 -1.57
CA ASN A 212 13.39 21.74 -0.18
C ASN A 212 13.78 20.27 0.03
N SER A 213 14.78 20.04 0.89
CA SER A 213 15.08 18.69 1.37
C SER A 213 13.93 18.19 2.25
N ILE A 214 13.49 16.95 2.02
CA ILE A 214 12.38 16.35 2.75
C ILE A 214 12.77 15.11 3.52
N GLN A 215 12.04 14.85 4.60
CA GLN A 215 12.11 13.65 5.42
C GLN A 215 10.81 12.87 5.31
N LEU A 216 10.90 11.59 4.99
CA LEU A 216 9.76 10.68 4.90
C LEU A 216 9.51 9.98 6.23
N LYS A 217 8.25 9.83 6.58
CA LYS A 217 7.77 8.96 7.64
C LYS A 217 6.58 8.17 7.10
N GLY A 218 6.77 6.90 6.89
CA GLY A 218 5.81 6.05 6.20
C GLY A 218 5.47 4.77 6.94
N VAL A 219 4.50 4.08 6.40
CA VAL A 219 4.09 2.75 6.84
C VAL A 219 3.89 1.85 5.63
N ASN A 220 4.20 0.58 5.78
CA ASN A 220 3.73 -0.46 4.89
C ASN A 220 2.27 -0.74 5.24
N TYR A 221 1.41 -0.89 4.24
CA TYR A 221 -0.02 -0.88 4.45
C TYR A 221 -0.76 -2.01 3.77
N TYR A 222 -1.54 -2.72 4.58
CA TYR A 222 -2.66 -3.54 4.18
C TYR A 222 -3.84 -3.25 5.11
N PRO A 223 -5.10 -3.32 4.61
CA PRO A 223 -6.28 -3.09 5.44
C PRO A 223 -6.44 -4.19 6.50
N LYS A 224 -6.98 -3.84 7.65
CA LYS A 224 -7.32 -4.81 8.70
C LYS A 224 -8.29 -5.89 8.18
N GLY A 225 -8.03 -7.13 8.54
CA GLY A 225 -8.82 -8.27 8.10
C GLY A 225 -8.67 -8.67 6.64
N ARG A 226 -7.84 -7.95 5.86
CA ARG A 226 -7.61 -8.18 4.43
C ARG A 226 -6.17 -7.91 4.02
N PRO A 227 -5.20 -8.56 4.68
CA PRO A 227 -3.80 -8.43 4.30
C PRO A 227 -3.50 -9.14 2.98
N TRP A 228 -2.34 -8.86 2.41
CA TRP A 228 -1.77 -9.51 1.25
C TRP A 228 -2.67 -9.40 0.01
N MET A 229 -2.82 -10.49 -0.71
CA MET A 229 -3.64 -10.57 -1.93
C MET A 229 -5.12 -10.22 -1.70
N GLU A 230 -5.63 -10.38 -0.48
CA GLU A 230 -7.04 -10.09 -0.16
C GLU A 230 -7.38 -8.59 -0.28
N MET A 231 -6.41 -7.69 -0.09
CA MET A 231 -6.60 -6.27 -0.31
C MET A 231 -7.11 -5.99 -1.72
N TRP A 232 -6.48 -6.60 -2.72
CA TRP A 232 -6.75 -6.36 -4.14
C TRP A 232 -7.93 -7.19 -4.67
N SER A 233 -8.13 -8.40 -4.15
CA SER A 233 -9.27 -9.25 -4.55
C SER A 233 -10.58 -8.86 -3.89
N ASN A 234 -10.54 -8.04 -2.83
CA ASN A 234 -11.71 -7.61 -2.06
C ASN A 234 -11.55 -6.15 -1.58
N TRP A 235 -11.40 -5.26 -2.53
CA TRP A 235 -11.14 -3.85 -2.32
C TRP A 235 -12.18 -3.14 -1.45
N LYS A 236 -11.72 -2.29 -0.50
CA LYS A 236 -12.54 -1.57 0.49
C LYS A 236 -12.09 -0.11 0.62
N GLY A 237 -12.36 0.70 -0.38
CA GLY A 237 -11.87 2.08 -0.46
C GLY A 237 -12.19 2.94 0.76
N LYS A 238 -13.42 2.86 1.30
CA LYS A 238 -13.79 3.62 2.50
C LYS A 238 -13.03 3.18 3.75
N LEU A 239 -12.82 1.87 3.93
CA LEU A 239 -12.04 1.36 5.05
C LEU A 239 -10.59 1.86 4.94
N ILE A 240 -10.00 1.78 3.75
CA ILE A 240 -8.64 2.26 3.48
C ILE A 240 -8.52 3.76 3.80
N GLU A 241 -9.48 4.58 3.36
CA GLU A 241 -9.51 6.00 3.67
C GLU A 241 -9.58 6.26 5.19
N GLN A 242 -10.44 5.54 5.91
CA GLN A 242 -10.59 5.66 7.36
C GLN A 242 -9.29 5.30 8.10
N GLU A 243 -8.68 4.17 7.74
CA GLU A 243 -7.44 3.71 8.37
C GLU A 243 -6.26 4.64 8.10
N LEU A 244 -6.10 5.13 6.88
CA LEU A 244 -5.03 6.07 6.53
C LEU A 244 -5.28 7.48 7.10
N THR A 245 -6.54 7.90 7.24
CA THR A 245 -6.89 9.14 7.96
C THR A 245 -6.48 9.05 9.41
N LEU A 246 -6.79 7.93 10.07
CA LEU A 246 -6.39 7.68 11.45
C LEU A 246 -4.86 7.65 11.58
N ALA A 247 -4.17 6.95 10.70
CA ALA A 247 -2.72 6.85 10.68
C ALA A 247 -2.05 8.23 10.52
N LYS A 248 -2.55 9.05 9.60
CA LYS A 248 -2.04 10.42 9.42
C LYS A 248 -2.25 11.28 10.67
N ALA A 249 -3.45 11.23 11.24
CA ALA A 249 -3.79 12.02 12.42
C ALA A 249 -2.99 11.61 13.66
N GLN A 250 -2.81 10.30 13.87
CA GLN A 250 -2.17 9.76 15.06
C GLN A 250 -0.64 9.65 14.94
N LEU A 251 -0.11 9.27 13.78
CA LEU A 251 1.33 9.02 13.60
C LEU A 251 2.06 10.13 12.84
N GLY A 252 1.33 11.04 12.19
CA GLY A 252 1.92 12.10 11.38
C GLY A 252 2.67 11.57 10.14
N ILE A 253 2.22 10.46 9.56
CA ILE A 253 2.82 9.92 8.34
C ILE A 253 2.62 10.86 7.15
N ASN A 254 3.57 10.85 6.21
CA ASN A 254 3.48 11.56 4.95
C ASN A 254 3.59 10.63 3.73
N SER A 255 3.85 9.35 3.95
CA SER A 255 4.02 8.37 2.88
C SER A 255 3.46 7.01 3.27
N VAL A 256 3.11 6.20 2.26
CA VAL A 256 2.61 4.82 2.43
C VAL A 256 3.24 3.95 1.36
N ARG A 257 3.70 2.76 1.72
CA ARG A 257 4.09 1.72 0.76
C ARG A 257 2.97 0.71 0.63
N ILE A 258 2.61 0.40 -0.62
CA ILE A 258 1.65 -0.63 -0.99
C ILE A 258 2.30 -1.63 -1.93
N LEU A 259 1.90 -2.89 -1.82
CA LEU A 259 2.50 -3.98 -2.58
C LEU A 259 1.47 -4.57 -3.55
N LEU A 260 1.85 -4.67 -4.83
CA LEU A 260 1.03 -5.24 -5.90
C LEU A 260 1.47 -6.67 -6.18
N PRO A 261 0.66 -7.68 -5.85
CA PRO A 261 1.02 -9.06 -6.17
C PRO A 261 0.90 -9.31 -7.68
N TYR A 262 1.99 -9.76 -8.30
CA TYR A 262 2.04 -9.99 -9.75
C TYR A 262 1.16 -11.15 -10.21
N SER A 263 1.06 -12.20 -9.40
CA SER A 263 0.45 -13.49 -9.78
C SER A 263 -0.95 -13.73 -9.22
N ILE A 264 -1.74 -12.69 -8.93
CA ILE A 264 -3.17 -12.90 -8.62
C ILE A 264 -3.90 -13.25 -9.90
N ARG A 265 -4.46 -14.46 -9.95
CA ARG A 265 -5.31 -14.90 -11.06
C ARG A 265 -6.41 -13.87 -11.35
N GLY A 266 -6.37 -13.28 -12.54
CA GLY A 266 -7.35 -12.32 -13.02
C GLY A 266 -7.07 -10.86 -12.71
N LEU A 267 -6.14 -10.48 -11.84
CA LEU A 267 -5.77 -9.09 -11.56
C LEU A 267 -4.51 -8.66 -12.30
N ALA A 268 -3.44 -9.43 -12.17
CA ALA A 268 -2.22 -9.26 -12.95
C ALA A 268 -1.71 -10.66 -13.29
N ASP A 269 -1.78 -11.06 -14.54
CA ASP A 269 -1.36 -12.37 -14.99
C ASP A 269 -0.93 -12.31 -16.45
N MET A 270 0.13 -13.03 -16.80
CA MET A 270 0.63 -13.18 -18.17
C MET A 270 0.87 -11.87 -18.92
N GLY A 271 1.36 -10.84 -18.24
CA GLY A 271 1.63 -9.52 -18.83
C GLY A 271 0.37 -8.68 -19.08
N LYS A 272 -0.73 -8.99 -18.43
CA LYS A 272 -1.97 -8.23 -18.50
C LYS A 272 -2.31 -7.65 -17.12
N VAL A 273 -2.78 -6.41 -17.12
CA VAL A 273 -3.36 -5.75 -15.95
C VAL A 273 -4.84 -5.58 -16.21
N ASN A 274 -5.70 -6.09 -15.33
CA ASN A 274 -7.12 -5.92 -15.54
C ASN A 274 -7.58 -4.49 -15.16
N LYS A 275 -8.74 -4.11 -15.72
CA LYS A 275 -9.32 -2.77 -15.45
C LYS A 275 -9.70 -2.55 -13.99
N GLY A 276 -9.96 -3.62 -13.23
CA GLY A 276 -10.27 -3.58 -11.80
C GLY A 276 -9.08 -3.06 -11.01
N LEU A 277 -7.92 -3.69 -11.14
CA LEU A 277 -6.68 -3.28 -10.47
C LEU A 277 -6.30 -1.83 -10.78
N LEU A 278 -6.41 -1.41 -12.06
CA LEU A 278 -6.14 -0.01 -12.42
C LEU A 278 -7.15 0.97 -11.80
N LYS A 279 -8.41 0.55 -11.63
CA LYS A 279 -9.43 1.35 -10.94
C LYS A 279 -9.11 1.48 -9.46
N GLU A 280 -8.77 0.38 -8.80
CA GLU A 280 -8.42 0.32 -7.39
C GLU A 280 -7.16 1.12 -7.09
N LEU A 281 -6.15 1.04 -7.95
CA LEU A 281 -4.93 1.85 -7.82
C LEU A 281 -5.23 3.36 -7.99
N ARG A 282 -6.12 3.75 -8.93
CA ARG A 282 -6.56 5.15 -9.04
C ARG A 282 -7.29 5.62 -7.79
N GLU A 283 -8.12 4.77 -7.20
CA GLU A 283 -8.83 5.06 -5.95
C GLU A 283 -7.85 5.17 -4.77
N MET A 284 -6.82 4.31 -4.70
CA MET A 284 -5.74 4.41 -3.72
C MET A 284 -4.97 5.74 -3.84
N LEU A 285 -4.62 6.13 -5.07
CA LEU A 285 -3.98 7.41 -5.35
C LEU A 285 -4.88 8.59 -4.97
N GLN A 286 -6.19 8.48 -5.19
CA GLN A 286 -7.15 9.51 -4.75
C GLN A 286 -7.17 9.64 -3.22
N ILE A 287 -7.24 8.54 -2.49
CA ILE A 287 -7.21 8.51 -1.02
C ILE A 287 -5.90 9.15 -0.52
N ALA A 288 -4.77 8.71 -1.06
CA ALA A 288 -3.46 9.27 -0.72
C ALA A 288 -3.40 10.77 -1.01
N GLY A 289 -3.90 11.20 -2.17
CA GLY A 289 -3.95 12.62 -2.57
C GLY A 289 -4.78 13.47 -1.61
N ASN A 290 -5.96 12.99 -1.22
CA ASN A 290 -6.84 13.69 -0.30
C ASN A 290 -6.23 13.85 1.10
N LEU A 291 -5.36 12.92 1.47
CA LEU A 291 -4.67 12.89 2.76
C LEU A 291 -3.26 13.49 2.71
N ASP A 292 -2.84 14.09 1.60
CA ASP A 292 -1.48 14.60 1.42
C ASP A 292 -0.40 13.54 1.74
N LEU A 293 -0.60 12.32 1.22
CA LEU A 293 0.33 11.20 1.31
C LEU A 293 0.97 10.91 -0.05
N ARG A 294 2.19 10.40 -0.05
CA ARG A 294 2.88 9.88 -1.23
C ARG A 294 2.96 8.36 -1.18
N LEU A 295 2.86 7.71 -2.34
CA LEU A 295 2.90 6.26 -2.44
C LEU A 295 4.24 5.75 -2.99
N ILE A 296 4.81 4.76 -2.32
CA ILE A 296 5.75 3.81 -2.92
C ILE A 296 4.92 2.59 -3.34
N ILE A 297 5.08 2.15 -4.58
CA ILE A 297 4.30 1.06 -5.15
C ILE A 297 5.25 -0.07 -5.56
N THR A 298 5.20 -1.17 -4.82
CA THR A 298 5.95 -2.40 -5.16
C THR A 298 5.24 -3.13 -6.29
N LEU A 299 5.96 -3.47 -7.36
CA LEU A 299 5.40 -3.94 -8.63
C LEU A 299 5.27 -5.46 -8.75
N PHE A 300 6.24 -6.21 -8.19
CA PHE A 300 6.34 -7.66 -8.33
C PHE A 300 6.35 -8.35 -6.97
N ASP A 301 5.35 -8.07 -6.13
CA ASP A 301 5.21 -8.77 -4.85
C ASP A 301 4.78 -10.23 -5.07
N PHE A 302 5.32 -11.16 -4.27
CA PHE A 302 5.11 -12.61 -4.38
C PHE A 302 5.50 -13.24 -5.73
N TYR A 303 6.42 -12.62 -6.49
CA TYR A 303 6.91 -13.15 -7.75
C TYR A 303 8.29 -13.80 -7.56
N GLU A 304 8.44 -15.05 -7.93
CA GLU A 304 9.64 -15.87 -7.63
C GLU A 304 10.35 -16.43 -8.87
N ASP A 305 9.81 -16.23 -10.06
CA ASP A 305 10.35 -16.91 -11.25
C ASP A 305 11.62 -16.25 -11.82
N PHE A 306 11.77 -14.92 -11.75
CA PHE A 306 12.89 -14.13 -12.26
C PHE A 306 13.40 -14.63 -13.62
N PRO A 307 12.61 -14.51 -14.72
CA PRO A 307 12.88 -15.19 -15.99
C PRO A 307 14.15 -14.68 -16.68
N GLU A 308 14.71 -15.58 -17.51
CA GLU A 308 15.88 -15.26 -18.35
C GLU A 308 15.54 -14.27 -19.45
N GLN A 309 16.57 -13.54 -19.92
CA GLN A 309 16.45 -12.55 -20.98
C GLN A 309 15.92 -13.16 -22.28
N GLY A 310 14.94 -12.48 -22.89
CA GLY A 310 14.32 -12.89 -24.14
C GLY A 310 13.33 -14.04 -24.01
N SER A 311 13.07 -14.53 -22.78
CA SER A 311 12.06 -15.55 -22.55
C SER A 311 10.64 -14.99 -22.71
N LYS A 312 9.67 -15.89 -22.90
CA LYS A 312 8.25 -15.54 -22.97
C LYS A 312 7.79 -14.89 -21.66
N ASP A 313 8.25 -15.39 -20.52
CA ASP A 313 7.82 -14.93 -19.20
C ASP A 313 8.40 -13.53 -18.91
N GLU A 314 9.63 -13.26 -19.34
CA GLU A 314 10.13 -11.89 -19.30
C GLU A 314 9.33 -10.93 -20.16
N TRP A 315 8.99 -11.33 -21.39
CA TRP A 315 8.13 -10.52 -22.24
C TRP A 315 6.80 -10.20 -21.55
N GLN A 316 6.24 -11.13 -20.79
CA GLN A 316 5.05 -10.91 -19.96
C GLN A 316 5.30 -9.88 -18.86
N ASN A 317 6.44 -9.94 -18.14
CA ASN A 317 6.82 -8.95 -17.15
C ASN A 317 6.92 -7.54 -17.75
N LEU A 318 7.57 -7.40 -18.91
CA LEU A 318 7.70 -6.13 -19.60
C LEU A 318 6.34 -5.56 -20.07
N ASN A 319 5.44 -6.40 -20.55
CA ASN A 319 4.08 -5.99 -20.92
C ASN A 319 3.25 -5.56 -19.70
N TYR A 320 3.41 -6.25 -18.56
CA TYR A 320 2.79 -5.86 -17.31
C TYR A 320 3.23 -4.45 -16.89
N LEU A 321 4.54 -4.15 -16.92
CA LEU A 321 5.06 -2.82 -16.63
C LEU A 321 4.48 -1.77 -17.56
N ASN A 322 4.42 -2.05 -18.89
CA ASN A 322 3.83 -1.13 -19.84
C ASN A 322 2.36 -0.80 -19.52
N ALA A 323 1.58 -1.82 -19.19
CA ALA A 323 0.15 -1.66 -18.92
C ALA A 323 -0.13 -0.98 -17.57
N LEU A 324 0.71 -1.23 -16.57
CA LEU A 324 0.53 -0.69 -15.22
C LEU A 324 1.04 0.75 -15.09
N ILE A 325 2.27 1.03 -15.55
CA ILE A 325 2.95 2.31 -15.34
C ILE A 325 2.40 3.41 -16.24
N GLY A 326 2.17 3.11 -17.52
CA GLY A 326 1.78 4.10 -18.54
C GLY A 326 0.65 5.06 -18.12
N PRO A 327 -0.45 4.58 -17.48
CA PRO A 327 -1.53 5.44 -17.03
C PRO A 327 -1.18 6.42 -15.92
N PHE A 328 -0.02 6.27 -15.22
CA PHE A 328 0.33 6.99 -14.00
C PHE A 328 1.63 7.78 -14.07
N VAL A 329 2.32 7.83 -15.21
CA VAL A 329 3.61 8.52 -15.36
C VAL A 329 3.60 10.01 -14.99
N ASN A 330 2.42 10.63 -14.97
CA ASN A 330 2.24 12.03 -14.58
C ASN A 330 1.50 12.19 -13.25
N ASP A 331 1.44 11.16 -12.43
CA ASP A 331 0.74 11.20 -11.14
C ASP A 331 1.70 11.47 -9.98
N GLU A 332 1.88 12.72 -9.62
CA GLU A 332 2.82 13.17 -8.58
C GLU A 332 2.55 12.58 -7.18
N ARG A 333 1.42 11.90 -6.98
CA ARG A 333 1.11 11.21 -5.72
C ARG A 333 1.94 9.94 -5.56
N ILE A 334 2.53 9.44 -6.64
CA ILE A 334 3.53 8.37 -6.59
C ILE A 334 4.89 9.00 -6.25
N LEU A 335 5.58 8.43 -5.27
CA LEU A 335 6.93 8.79 -4.89
C LEU A 335 7.95 7.98 -5.69
N ALA A 336 7.76 6.66 -5.67
CA ALA A 336 8.67 5.72 -6.31
C ALA A 336 7.95 4.45 -6.77
N TRP A 337 8.50 3.83 -7.79
CA TRP A 337 8.25 2.45 -8.18
C TRP A 337 9.29 1.55 -7.52
N ASP A 338 8.85 0.68 -6.65
CA ASP A 338 9.67 -0.37 -6.06
C ASP A 338 9.53 -1.64 -6.90
N ILE A 339 10.63 -2.11 -7.47
CA ILE A 339 10.58 -3.22 -8.44
C ILE A 339 10.08 -4.50 -7.80
N HIS A 340 10.58 -4.84 -6.60
CA HIS A 340 10.30 -6.13 -5.98
C HIS A 340 10.48 -6.07 -4.47
N ASN A 341 9.65 -6.83 -3.74
CA ASN A 341 9.80 -7.03 -2.31
C ASN A 341 10.78 -8.18 -2.02
N GLU A 342 11.90 -7.87 -1.36
CA GLU A 342 12.89 -8.83 -0.87
C GLU A 342 13.29 -9.94 -1.86
N PRO A 343 13.74 -9.59 -3.08
CA PRO A 343 14.09 -10.59 -4.10
C PRO A 343 15.21 -11.53 -3.65
N ASP A 344 15.97 -11.13 -2.63
CA ASP A 344 17.07 -11.89 -2.02
C ASP A 344 16.60 -12.88 -0.93
N HIS A 345 15.30 -12.97 -0.64
CA HIS A 345 14.73 -13.97 0.26
C HIS A 345 14.19 -15.21 -0.46
N TYR A 346 14.04 -15.15 -1.78
CA TYR A 346 13.52 -16.27 -2.57
C TYR A 346 14.54 -17.35 -2.84
N ASP A 347 14.05 -18.58 -3.08
CA ASP A 347 14.87 -19.79 -3.27
C ASP A 347 15.93 -19.61 -4.36
N LEU A 348 15.56 -18.97 -5.47
CA LEU A 348 16.47 -18.76 -6.60
C LEU A 348 17.74 -17.99 -6.21
N TRP A 349 17.63 -16.98 -5.32
CA TRP A 349 18.78 -16.28 -4.79
C TRP A 349 19.63 -17.18 -3.89
N ASN A 350 18.98 -17.89 -2.98
CA ASN A 350 19.62 -18.72 -1.97
C ASN A 350 20.26 -19.99 -2.56
N GLU A 351 19.77 -20.47 -3.71
CA GLU A 351 20.37 -21.60 -4.48
C GLU A 351 21.62 -21.20 -5.31
N GLY A 352 22.17 -20.01 -5.13
CA GLY A 352 23.37 -19.55 -5.84
C GLY A 352 23.09 -18.95 -7.23
N LYS A 353 21.82 -18.62 -7.53
CA LYS A 353 21.41 -17.99 -8.79
C LYS A 353 21.16 -16.49 -8.64
N ALA A 354 21.75 -15.84 -7.63
CA ALA A 354 21.63 -14.41 -7.37
C ALA A 354 21.94 -13.55 -8.61
N ALA A 355 22.92 -13.98 -9.43
CA ALA A 355 23.26 -13.31 -10.69
C ALA A 355 22.08 -13.21 -11.67
N ARG A 356 21.23 -14.25 -11.74
CA ARG A 356 20.01 -14.24 -12.57
C ARG A 356 18.98 -13.23 -12.03
N VAL A 357 18.78 -13.23 -10.71
CA VAL A 357 17.86 -12.29 -10.05
C VAL A 357 18.32 -10.84 -10.27
N GLN A 358 19.62 -10.55 -10.06
CA GLN A 358 20.20 -9.22 -10.29
C GLN A 358 20.04 -8.76 -11.74
N THR A 359 20.29 -9.64 -12.71
CA THR A 359 20.09 -9.32 -14.13
C THR A 359 18.64 -8.96 -14.43
N TRP A 360 17.69 -9.71 -13.88
CA TRP A 360 16.26 -9.45 -14.06
C TRP A 360 15.87 -8.11 -13.41
N LEU A 361 16.29 -7.86 -12.17
CA LEU A 361 16.01 -6.60 -11.45
C LEU A 361 16.52 -5.39 -12.22
N GLY A 362 17.77 -5.40 -12.68
CA GLY A 362 18.35 -4.31 -13.47
C GLY A 362 17.57 -4.02 -14.74
N ARG A 363 17.09 -5.06 -15.44
CA ARG A 363 16.30 -4.92 -16.67
C ARG A 363 14.88 -4.42 -16.42
N MET A 364 14.24 -4.84 -15.31
CA MET A 364 12.95 -4.28 -14.91
C MET A 364 13.08 -2.80 -14.52
N ALA A 365 14.13 -2.44 -13.79
CA ALA A 365 14.44 -1.05 -13.44
C ALA A 365 14.69 -0.19 -14.69
N ASP A 366 15.52 -0.66 -15.63
CA ASP A 366 15.75 0.02 -16.92
C ASP A 366 14.44 0.22 -17.68
N ARG A 367 13.54 -0.78 -17.64
CA ARG A 367 12.23 -0.66 -18.30
C ARG A 367 11.35 0.37 -17.63
N VAL A 368 11.33 0.42 -16.29
CA VAL A 368 10.57 1.44 -15.56
C VAL A 368 11.08 2.83 -15.88
N HIS A 369 12.40 3.07 -15.86
CA HIS A 369 13.00 4.36 -16.25
C HIS A 369 12.66 4.78 -17.68
N GLN A 370 12.59 3.81 -18.62
CA GLN A 370 12.19 4.09 -20.01
C GLN A 370 10.71 4.51 -20.12
N LEU A 371 9.84 3.91 -19.30
CA LEU A 371 8.40 4.20 -19.30
C LEU A 371 8.07 5.47 -18.53
N ASP A 372 8.79 5.72 -17.47
CA ASP A 372 8.50 6.78 -16.49
C ASP A 372 9.77 7.52 -16.06
N PRO A 373 10.05 8.66 -16.70
CA PRO A 373 11.20 9.49 -16.34
C PRO A 373 10.94 10.40 -15.13
N ASN A 374 9.74 10.37 -14.56
CA ASN A 374 9.31 11.34 -13.54
C ASN A 374 9.45 10.79 -12.13
N HIS A 375 9.20 9.51 -11.92
CA HIS A 375 9.21 8.88 -10.61
C HIS A 375 10.53 8.18 -10.33
N LEU A 376 10.88 8.09 -9.05
CA LEU A 376 12.07 7.36 -8.59
C LEU A 376 11.86 5.85 -8.75
N VAL A 377 12.96 5.14 -8.92
CA VAL A 377 13.00 3.67 -8.97
C VAL A 377 13.80 3.16 -7.79
N THR A 378 13.32 2.11 -7.13
CA THR A 378 13.99 1.42 -6.04
C THR A 378 13.79 -0.08 -6.09
N VAL A 379 14.50 -0.81 -5.24
CA VAL A 379 14.32 -2.24 -4.96
C VAL A 379 14.43 -2.45 -3.46
N GLY A 380 13.38 -2.96 -2.83
CA GLY A 380 13.37 -3.30 -1.41
C GLY A 380 14.17 -4.57 -1.12
N MET A 381 15.45 -4.43 -0.71
CA MET A 381 16.30 -5.58 -0.37
C MET A 381 16.18 -5.95 1.11
N GLY A 382 16.02 -7.26 1.38
CA GLY A 382 15.97 -7.82 2.72
C GLY A 382 17.30 -7.79 3.47
N LYS A 383 18.43 -7.79 2.73
CA LYS A 383 19.78 -7.75 3.32
C LYS A 383 20.62 -6.68 2.66
N SER A 384 21.10 -5.69 3.43
CA SER A 384 21.90 -4.57 2.92
C SER A 384 23.13 -5.00 2.10
N PRO A 385 23.88 -6.07 2.42
CA PRO A 385 25.02 -6.50 1.59
C PRO A 385 24.64 -6.90 0.16
N ASN A 386 23.41 -7.33 -0.07
CA ASN A 386 22.94 -7.75 -1.39
C ASN A 386 22.68 -6.56 -2.34
N LEU A 387 22.50 -5.34 -1.79
CA LEU A 387 22.35 -4.12 -2.59
C LEU A 387 23.56 -3.81 -3.49
N TRP A 388 24.77 -4.16 -3.08
CA TRP A 388 26.00 -3.93 -3.85
C TRP A 388 26.60 -5.20 -4.47
N GLN A 389 25.89 -6.31 -4.43
CA GLN A 389 26.26 -7.52 -5.14
C GLN A 389 26.00 -7.32 -6.65
N PRO A 390 27.05 -7.36 -7.51
CA PRO A 390 26.83 -7.10 -8.92
C PRO A 390 26.23 -8.30 -9.65
N GLY A 391 25.39 -7.99 -10.65
CA GLY A 391 24.98 -8.95 -11.66
C GLY A 391 26.09 -9.23 -12.69
N PRO A 392 25.82 -10.10 -13.69
CA PRO A 392 26.78 -10.42 -14.75
C PRO A 392 27.18 -9.23 -15.64
N ASP A 393 26.36 -8.19 -15.71
CA ASP A 393 26.63 -6.93 -16.41
C ASP A 393 27.48 -5.95 -15.58
N GLY A 394 27.88 -6.34 -14.38
CA GLY A 394 28.67 -5.53 -13.44
C GLY A 394 27.85 -4.51 -12.64
N ARG A 395 26.54 -4.40 -12.88
CA ARG A 395 25.64 -3.49 -12.14
C ARG A 395 25.02 -4.19 -10.93
N SER A 396 24.76 -3.42 -9.88
CA SER A 396 24.06 -3.82 -8.67
C SER A 396 22.79 -2.99 -8.47
N ALA A 397 22.03 -3.27 -7.41
CA ALA A 397 20.88 -2.44 -7.06
C ALA A 397 21.27 -0.98 -6.77
N LEU A 398 22.50 -0.72 -6.32
CA LEU A 398 23.00 0.65 -6.14
C LEU A 398 23.11 1.43 -7.44
N ASP A 399 23.30 0.75 -8.58
CA ASP A 399 23.52 1.41 -9.87
C ASP A 399 22.22 1.81 -10.54
N TYR A 400 21.20 0.94 -10.53
CA TYR A 400 19.95 1.16 -11.23
C TYR A 400 18.80 1.70 -10.37
N SER A 401 18.99 1.88 -9.04
CA SER A 401 18.01 2.52 -8.16
C SER A 401 18.34 4.01 -7.97
N ASP A 402 17.34 4.88 -7.98
CA ASP A 402 17.45 6.31 -7.66
C ASP A 402 17.41 6.55 -6.15
N LEU A 403 16.61 5.73 -5.46
CA LEU A 403 16.43 5.66 -4.02
C LEU A 403 16.89 4.29 -3.54
N ILE A 404 17.76 4.25 -2.54
CA ILE A 404 18.28 2.99 -2.02
C ILE A 404 17.41 2.52 -0.87
N SER A 405 16.63 1.48 -1.09
CA SER A 405 15.72 0.89 -0.10
C SER A 405 16.33 -0.34 0.56
N VAL A 406 16.25 -0.40 1.88
CA VAL A 406 16.74 -1.54 2.70
C VAL A 406 15.75 -1.87 3.80
N HIS A 407 15.61 -3.17 4.12
CA HIS A 407 14.81 -3.67 5.24
C HIS A 407 15.73 -3.98 6.42
N ILE A 408 15.43 -3.45 7.60
CA ILE A 408 16.27 -3.61 8.80
C ILE A 408 15.41 -4.05 9.98
N TYR A 409 15.41 -5.34 10.27
CA TYR A 409 14.69 -5.91 11.41
C TYR A 409 15.57 -6.11 12.65
N ASN A 410 16.90 -6.08 12.51
CA ASN A 410 17.81 -6.02 13.64
C ASN A 410 18.11 -4.57 14.01
N ALA A 411 17.34 -4.01 14.93
CA ALA A 411 17.45 -2.62 15.35
C ALA A 411 18.86 -2.25 15.88
N ALA A 412 19.53 -3.18 16.56
CA ALA A 412 20.87 -2.95 17.10
C ALA A 412 21.96 -2.82 16.03
N ASP A 413 21.70 -3.30 14.83
CA ASP A 413 22.65 -3.30 13.72
C ASP A 413 22.37 -2.18 12.68
N ALA A 414 21.32 -1.40 12.89
CA ALA A 414 20.83 -0.42 11.92
C ALA A 414 21.90 0.65 11.60
N GLU A 415 22.52 1.22 12.62
CA GLU A 415 23.55 2.27 12.44
C GLU A 415 24.70 1.77 11.57
N ARG A 416 25.23 0.56 11.85
CA ARG A 416 26.31 -0.04 11.07
C ARG A 416 25.91 -0.26 9.61
N GLN A 417 24.72 -0.81 9.35
CA GLN A 417 24.24 -1.07 8.00
C GLN A 417 24.08 0.23 7.19
N ILE A 418 23.53 1.28 7.79
CA ILE A 418 23.37 2.59 7.14
C ILE A 418 24.74 3.24 6.89
N TYR A 419 25.67 3.15 7.85
CA TYR A 419 27.04 3.63 7.65
C TYR A 419 27.73 2.92 6.47
N GLU A 420 27.66 1.60 6.38
CA GLU A 420 28.22 0.82 5.28
C GLU A 420 27.65 1.22 3.92
N LEU A 421 26.32 1.43 3.83
CA LEU A 421 25.67 1.93 2.62
C LEU A 421 26.15 3.34 2.24
N ARG A 422 26.25 4.24 3.21
CA ARG A 422 26.75 5.61 2.98
C ARG A 422 28.17 5.65 2.42
N MET A 423 29.00 4.70 2.81
CA MET A 423 30.37 4.59 2.29
C MET A 423 30.43 4.09 0.83
N LYS A 424 29.35 3.51 0.32
CA LYS A 424 29.30 2.93 -1.04
C LYS A 424 28.59 3.83 -2.04
N VAL A 425 27.64 4.66 -1.61
CA VAL A 425 26.77 5.40 -2.52
C VAL A 425 26.42 6.78 -1.99
N ASN A 426 26.40 7.78 -2.89
CA ASN A 426 25.88 9.12 -2.61
C ASN A 426 24.48 9.26 -3.21
N LYS A 427 23.54 8.45 -2.74
CA LYS A 427 22.10 8.48 -3.10
C LYS A 427 21.25 8.55 -1.83
N PRO A 428 19.97 8.94 -1.92
CA PRO A 428 19.07 8.89 -0.77
C PRO A 428 18.93 7.43 -0.29
N ILE A 429 18.99 7.22 1.03
CA ILE A 429 18.80 5.90 1.66
C ILE A 429 17.51 5.93 2.44
N LEU A 430 16.64 4.95 2.20
CA LEU A 430 15.37 4.73 2.86
C LEU A 430 15.41 3.40 3.62
N ILE A 431 15.02 3.40 4.88
CA ILE A 431 14.62 2.17 5.56
C ILE A 431 13.17 1.92 5.19
N GLU A 432 12.96 1.04 4.23
CA GLU A 432 11.65 0.80 3.63
C GLU A 432 10.80 -0.17 4.44
N GLU A 433 11.46 -1.01 5.26
CA GLU A 433 10.82 -1.81 6.28
C GLU A 433 11.67 -1.89 7.53
N PHE A 434 11.03 -1.74 8.69
CA PHE A 434 11.55 -2.09 9.99
C PHE A 434 10.39 -2.37 10.94
N GLY A 435 10.60 -3.21 11.92
CA GLY A 435 9.56 -3.54 12.88
C GLY A 435 9.99 -4.63 13.85
N TRP A 436 9.10 -4.96 14.77
CA TRP A 436 9.23 -6.08 15.68
C TRP A 436 7.84 -6.66 15.98
N PRO A 437 7.63 -7.97 15.88
CA PRO A 437 6.33 -8.56 16.12
C PRO A 437 5.99 -8.61 17.60
N THR A 438 4.72 -8.46 17.93
CA THR A 438 4.22 -8.51 19.32
C THR A 438 3.46 -9.79 19.64
N GLY A 439 3.46 -10.73 18.73
CA GLY A 439 2.76 -12.01 18.82
C GLY A 439 3.12 -12.96 17.66
N PRO A 440 2.51 -14.15 17.65
CA PRO A 440 1.69 -14.69 18.74
C PRO A 440 2.55 -14.98 19.97
N ARG A 441 2.02 -14.65 21.13
CA ARG A 441 2.66 -15.06 22.40
C ARG A 441 2.86 -16.56 22.40
N CYS A 442 3.91 -17.07 23.01
CA CYS A 442 4.32 -18.45 23.02
C CYS A 442 4.93 -19.00 21.71
N ALA A 443 4.84 -18.33 20.58
CA ALA A 443 5.47 -18.79 19.35
C ALA A 443 6.99 -18.59 19.39
N VAL A 444 7.44 -17.42 19.83
CA VAL A 444 8.85 -17.06 20.00
C VAL A 444 9.00 -16.18 21.21
N LYS A 445 10.06 -16.44 21.99
CA LYS A 445 10.46 -15.59 23.11
C LYS A 445 10.77 -14.17 22.62
N GLY A 446 10.23 -13.16 23.31
CA GLY A 446 10.47 -11.75 23.01
C GLY A 446 9.49 -11.12 22.00
N TYR A 447 8.44 -11.81 21.57
CA TYR A 447 7.36 -11.20 20.79
C TYR A 447 6.37 -10.50 21.72
N THR A 448 6.74 -9.29 22.16
CA THR A 448 5.94 -8.47 23.08
C THR A 448 5.92 -7.01 22.63
N GLU A 449 4.96 -6.22 23.14
CA GLU A 449 4.86 -4.79 22.84
C GLU A 449 6.05 -4.01 23.43
N GLU A 450 6.58 -4.42 24.58
CA GLU A 450 7.76 -3.82 25.18
C GLU A 450 9.02 -4.05 24.35
N ALA A 451 9.15 -5.25 23.77
CA ALA A 451 10.26 -5.55 22.85
C ALA A 451 10.13 -4.77 21.54
N GLN A 452 8.91 -4.60 21.02
CA GLN A 452 8.62 -3.75 19.87
C GLN A 452 9.00 -2.30 20.17
N GLU A 453 8.54 -1.74 21.30
CA GLU A 453 8.88 -0.38 21.72
C GLU A 453 10.40 -0.19 21.80
N LYS A 454 11.10 -1.13 22.44
CA LYS A 454 12.57 -1.09 22.55
C LYS A 454 13.27 -1.13 21.19
N ALA A 455 12.77 -1.92 20.23
CA ALA A 455 13.32 -1.95 18.88
C ALA A 455 13.19 -0.58 18.19
N TYR A 456 12.05 0.08 18.32
CA TYR A 456 11.83 1.42 17.80
C TYR A 456 12.69 2.47 18.48
N GLN A 457 12.80 2.43 19.81
CA GLN A 457 13.68 3.30 20.62
C GLN A 457 15.16 3.12 20.26
N THR A 458 15.56 1.94 19.80
CA THR A 458 16.93 1.65 19.41
C THR A 458 17.22 2.11 17.99
N LEU A 459 16.34 1.77 17.02
CA LEU A 459 16.60 2.02 15.60
C LEU A 459 16.45 3.50 15.24
N LEU A 460 15.34 4.14 15.64
CA LEU A 460 15.00 5.47 15.13
C LEU A 460 16.06 6.54 15.47
N PRO A 461 16.55 6.66 16.71
CA PRO A 461 17.61 7.62 17.03
C PRO A 461 18.95 7.30 16.33
N ALA A 462 19.25 6.01 16.13
CA ALA A 462 20.48 5.57 15.50
C ALA A 462 20.60 5.95 14.01
N VAL A 463 19.46 6.13 13.34
CA VAL A 463 19.41 6.44 11.89
C VAL A 463 18.93 7.86 11.60
N GLU A 464 18.53 8.62 12.60
CA GLU A 464 18.05 10.00 12.43
C GLU A 464 19.13 10.87 11.78
N GLY A 465 18.73 11.64 10.75
CA GLY A 465 19.64 12.46 9.96
C GLY A 465 20.57 11.68 9.01
N GLN A 466 20.59 10.36 9.06
CA GLN A 466 21.38 9.50 8.19
C GLN A 466 20.58 8.92 7.01
N VAL A 467 19.27 8.85 7.12
CA VAL A 467 18.36 8.33 6.10
C VAL A 467 17.34 9.38 5.70
N VAL A 468 16.80 9.29 4.49
CA VAL A 468 15.74 10.21 4.00
C VAL A 468 14.36 9.81 4.49
N GLY A 469 14.22 8.67 5.15
CA GLY A 469 12.96 8.23 5.72
C GLY A 469 13.02 6.84 6.32
N VAL A 470 11.93 6.54 7.03
CA VAL A 470 11.70 5.22 7.65
C VAL A 470 10.24 4.82 7.44
N PHE A 471 10.00 3.54 7.11
CA PHE A 471 8.67 2.97 6.92
C PHE A 471 8.48 1.79 7.87
N ALA A 472 7.52 1.90 8.76
CA ALA A 472 7.23 0.82 9.69
C ALA A 472 6.58 -0.36 8.98
N TRP A 473 7.04 -1.56 9.23
CA TRP A 473 6.33 -2.79 8.97
C TRP A 473 5.61 -3.20 10.24
N THR A 474 4.30 -2.99 10.39
CA THR A 474 3.34 -2.45 9.45
C THR A 474 2.40 -1.47 10.17
N LEU A 475 1.42 -0.87 9.49
CA LEU A 475 0.52 0.10 10.13
C LEU A 475 -0.22 -0.51 11.32
N ARG A 476 -0.77 -1.71 11.17
CA ARG A 476 -1.66 -2.31 12.17
C ARG A 476 -1.52 -3.83 12.23
N ASP A 477 -1.91 -4.39 13.36
CA ASP A 477 -2.13 -5.82 13.47
C ASP A 477 -3.31 -6.21 12.58
N TYR A 478 -3.19 -7.37 11.94
CA TYR A 478 -4.24 -7.88 11.07
C TYR A 478 -5.24 -8.70 11.85
N GLU A 479 -6.51 -8.46 11.59
CA GLU A 479 -7.56 -9.37 12.03
C GLU A 479 -7.45 -10.70 11.28
N PRO A 480 -7.77 -11.83 11.91
CA PRO A 480 -7.82 -13.10 11.20
C PRO A 480 -8.73 -13.00 9.98
N GLY A 481 -8.18 -13.32 8.81
CA GLY A 481 -8.93 -13.26 7.55
C GLY A 481 -10.13 -14.21 7.50
N PRO A 482 -10.98 -14.11 6.48
CA PRO A 482 -12.17 -14.96 6.31
C PRO A 482 -11.82 -16.43 6.04
N THR A 483 -10.63 -16.70 5.51
CA THR A 483 -10.09 -18.04 5.31
C THR A 483 -9.49 -18.58 6.60
N LEU A 484 -9.41 -19.90 6.75
CA LEU A 484 -8.78 -20.59 7.88
C LEU A 484 -7.25 -20.38 7.86
N ARG A 485 -6.84 -19.14 8.05
CA ARG A 485 -5.45 -18.78 8.17
C ARG A 485 -5.05 -18.78 9.62
N TRP A 486 -3.93 -19.42 9.92
CA TRP A 486 -3.40 -19.48 11.26
C TRP A 486 -2.57 -18.24 11.56
N ASP A 487 -2.62 -17.83 12.79
CA ASP A 487 -1.88 -16.69 13.31
C ASP A 487 -0.36 -16.92 13.17
N SER A 488 0.35 -15.91 12.72
CA SER A 488 1.81 -15.89 12.58
C SER A 488 2.36 -14.57 13.08
N HIS A 489 3.67 -14.44 13.18
CA HIS A 489 4.29 -13.17 13.59
C HIS A 489 3.96 -12.01 12.62
N GLU A 490 3.67 -12.32 11.36
CA GLU A 490 3.32 -11.33 10.34
C GLU A 490 2.04 -10.54 10.68
N GLU A 491 1.11 -11.15 11.39
CA GLU A 491 -0.12 -10.49 11.81
C GLU A 491 0.06 -9.52 12.99
N HIS A 492 1.26 -9.44 13.61
CA HIS A 492 1.51 -8.74 14.86
C HIS A 492 2.56 -7.62 14.82
N TYR A 493 2.98 -7.18 13.67
CA TYR A 493 3.94 -6.06 13.55
C TYR A 493 3.31 -4.67 13.68
N GLY A 494 2.00 -4.57 13.74
CA GLY A 494 1.27 -3.30 13.69
C GLY A 494 1.69 -2.29 14.78
N LEU A 495 1.56 -1.02 14.45
CA LEU A 495 1.60 0.10 15.38
C LEU A 495 0.23 0.31 16.06
N PHE A 496 -0.85 -0.08 15.37
CA PHE A 496 -2.19 -0.15 15.95
C PHE A 496 -2.56 -1.60 16.27
N ARG A 497 -3.27 -1.78 17.37
CA ARG A 497 -3.97 -3.03 17.67
C ARG A 497 -5.22 -3.18 16.79
N PRO A 498 -5.85 -4.36 16.74
CA PRO A 498 -7.06 -4.57 15.94
C PRO A 498 -8.24 -3.66 16.33
N ASP A 499 -8.28 -3.16 17.55
CA ASP A 499 -9.31 -2.25 18.08
C ASP A 499 -9.01 -0.76 17.84
N ASP A 500 -8.04 -0.46 16.96
CA ASP A 500 -7.60 0.89 16.60
C ASP A 500 -6.87 1.66 17.72
N THR A 501 -6.50 1.01 18.82
CA THR A 501 -5.65 1.61 19.86
C THR A 501 -4.17 1.53 19.48
N LEU A 502 -3.37 2.51 19.94
CA LEU A 502 -1.93 2.57 19.70
C LEU A 502 -1.17 1.63 20.61
N LYS A 503 -0.17 0.92 20.07
CA LYS A 503 0.85 0.25 20.86
C LYS A 503 1.92 1.25 21.34
N PRO A 504 2.71 0.95 22.39
CA PRO A 504 3.76 1.86 22.90
C PRO A 504 4.77 2.29 21.82
N ALA A 505 5.19 1.38 20.93
CA ALA A 505 6.08 1.68 19.81
C ALA A 505 5.54 2.77 18.87
N ALA A 506 4.22 2.90 18.74
CA ALA A 506 3.59 3.94 17.94
C ALA A 506 3.89 5.35 18.45
N LEU A 507 3.99 5.53 19.78
CA LEU A 507 4.35 6.81 20.40
C LEU A 507 5.81 7.19 20.11
N VAL A 508 6.70 6.21 20.09
CA VAL A 508 8.09 6.40 19.69
C VAL A 508 8.17 6.79 18.20
N PHE A 509 7.42 6.10 17.36
CA PHE A 509 7.35 6.40 15.92
C PHE A 509 6.72 7.78 15.65
N GLN A 510 5.73 8.18 16.43
CA GLN A 510 5.09 9.49 16.33
C GLN A 510 6.11 10.64 16.51
N ALA A 511 7.05 10.47 17.43
CA ALA A 511 8.08 11.48 17.72
C ALA A 511 9.11 11.65 16.59
N PHE A 512 9.29 10.66 15.72
CA PHE A 512 10.19 10.77 14.57
C PHE A 512 9.69 11.84 13.58
N GLY A 513 10.58 12.71 13.12
CA GLY A 513 10.23 13.85 12.28
C GLY A 513 9.78 13.46 10.87
N SER A 514 8.90 14.26 10.28
CA SER A 514 8.51 14.16 8.87
C SER A 514 8.29 15.55 8.26
N SER A 515 8.58 15.68 6.97
CA SER A 515 8.30 16.92 6.24
C SER A 515 6.83 16.97 5.81
N PRO A 516 6.17 18.13 5.85
CA PRO A 516 4.85 18.27 5.27
C PRO A 516 4.95 18.11 3.74
N LEU A 517 4.08 17.26 3.19
CA LEU A 517 3.90 17.08 1.77
C LEU A 517 2.47 17.44 1.42
N THR A 518 2.27 18.34 0.46
CA THR A 518 0.94 18.73 0.02
C THR A 518 0.67 18.19 -1.37
N ASN A 519 -0.51 17.61 -1.58
CA ASN A 519 -0.96 17.20 -2.91
C ASN A 519 -1.93 18.26 -3.45
N GLY A 520 -1.62 18.82 -4.62
CA GLY A 520 -2.46 19.86 -5.23
C GLY A 520 -3.84 19.37 -5.64
N THR A 521 -4.00 18.07 -5.88
CA THR A 521 -5.24 17.50 -6.41
C THR A 521 -6.00 16.75 -5.34
N LYS A 522 -7.03 17.39 -4.77
CA LYS A 522 -8.05 16.71 -3.95
C LYS A 522 -9.25 16.39 -4.83
N THR A 523 -9.70 15.15 -4.80
CA THR A 523 -10.83 14.68 -5.59
C THR A 523 -11.95 14.19 -4.67
N ASN A 524 -13.21 14.50 -5.01
CA ASN A 524 -14.38 14.10 -4.25
C ASN A 524 -15.18 12.98 -4.97
N LEU A 525 -14.52 12.15 -5.74
CA LEU A 525 -15.18 10.99 -6.36
C LEU A 525 -15.64 10.01 -5.26
N PRO A 526 -16.82 9.42 -5.41
CA PRO A 526 -17.30 8.45 -4.43
C PRO A 526 -16.37 7.23 -4.40
N LEU A 527 -15.88 6.89 -3.22
CA LEU A 527 -15.08 5.69 -2.99
C LEU A 527 -15.94 4.43 -3.09
N THR A 528 -15.32 3.33 -3.44
CA THR A 528 -15.98 2.02 -3.47
C THR A 528 -16.53 1.71 -2.08
N SER A 529 -17.84 1.52 -1.99
CA SER A 529 -18.50 1.16 -0.72
C SER A 529 -18.04 -0.22 -0.26
N ASP A 530 -18.04 -0.44 1.05
CA ASP A 530 -17.78 -1.74 1.65
C ASP A 530 -18.85 -2.75 1.22
N GLY A 531 -18.67 -3.34 0.03
CA GLY A 531 -19.53 -4.43 -0.44
C GLY A 531 -19.39 -5.66 0.45
N ALA A 532 -20.44 -6.46 0.59
CA ALA A 532 -20.61 -7.70 1.35
C ALA A 532 -19.99 -7.68 2.77
N GLY A 533 -20.83 -7.77 3.77
CA GLY A 533 -20.42 -7.91 5.18
C GLY A 533 -19.42 -9.05 5.42
N PRO A 534 -18.90 -9.16 6.64
CA PRO A 534 -17.97 -10.21 7.00
C PRO A 534 -18.51 -11.60 6.66
N PRO A 535 -17.61 -12.58 6.43
CA PRO A 535 -18.03 -13.96 6.15
C PRO A 535 -19.01 -14.43 7.22
N ARG A 536 -20.12 -15.04 6.81
CA ARG A 536 -21.14 -15.56 7.74
C ARG A 536 -20.81 -17.01 8.11
N GLY A 537 -21.16 -17.38 9.33
CA GLY A 537 -21.01 -18.74 9.83
C GLY A 537 -19.78 -18.95 10.73
N TRP A 538 -19.57 -20.19 11.14
CA TRP A 538 -18.52 -20.58 12.10
C TRP A 538 -17.08 -20.42 11.56
N ALA A 539 -16.90 -20.38 10.25
CA ALA A 539 -15.60 -20.13 9.62
C ALA A 539 -15.12 -18.69 9.82
N ALA A 540 -16.05 -17.74 10.04
CA ALA A 540 -15.70 -16.36 10.30
C ALA A 540 -15.05 -16.20 11.68
N PRO A 541 -14.05 -15.30 11.85
CA PRO A 541 -13.54 -14.96 13.15
C PRO A 541 -14.62 -14.36 14.05
N LYS A 542 -14.61 -14.73 15.34
CA LYS A 542 -15.47 -14.14 16.37
C LYS A 542 -14.58 -13.49 17.43
N PHE A 543 -14.65 -12.19 17.53
CA PHE A 543 -13.98 -11.44 18.57
C PHE A 543 -14.67 -11.65 19.93
N ILE A 544 -13.86 -11.88 20.96
CA ILE A 544 -14.32 -12.04 22.34
C ILE A 544 -13.80 -10.84 23.15
N PRO A 545 -14.63 -9.80 23.35
CA PRO A 545 -14.18 -8.53 23.95
C PRO A 545 -13.58 -8.68 25.33
N GLU A 546 -14.08 -9.64 26.14
CA GLU A 546 -13.61 -9.85 27.50
C GLU A 546 -12.16 -10.34 27.59
N SER A 547 -11.64 -10.94 26.52
CA SER A 547 -10.25 -11.42 26.48
C SER A 547 -9.37 -10.69 25.47
N GLY A 548 -9.99 -9.96 24.51
CA GLY A 548 -9.28 -9.28 23.44
C GLY A 548 -8.79 -10.20 22.32
N TYR A 549 -9.24 -11.46 22.29
CA TYR A 549 -8.81 -12.45 21.28
C TYR A 549 -9.95 -12.91 20.37
N TYR A 550 -9.59 -13.40 19.18
CA TYR A 550 -10.53 -14.02 18.26
C TYR A 550 -10.56 -15.54 18.45
N VAL A 551 -11.73 -16.11 18.18
CA VAL A 551 -11.88 -17.56 18.01
C VAL A 551 -12.40 -17.78 16.59
N LYS A 552 -11.71 -18.62 15.79
CA LYS A 552 -12.04 -18.83 14.37
C LYS A 552 -12.02 -20.30 13.95
N GLY A 553 -12.64 -20.58 12.82
CA GLY A 553 -12.60 -21.89 12.17
C GLY A 553 -13.04 -23.02 13.10
N TRP A 554 -12.29 -24.12 13.08
CA TRP A 554 -12.59 -25.30 13.90
C TRP A 554 -12.51 -25.03 15.40
N PHE A 555 -11.66 -24.13 15.86
CA PHE A 555 -11.62 -23.70 17.26
C PHE A 555 -12.90 -22.97 17.67
N ARG A 556 -13.40 -22.04 16.83
CA ARG A 556 -14.68 -21.38 17.07
C ARG A 556 -15.83 -22.39 17.09
N ARG A 557 -15.83 -23.32 16.13
CA ARG A 557 -16.86 -24.35 16.07
C ARG A 557 -16.84 -25.23 17.32
N ALA A 558 -15.67 -25.69 17.76
CA ALA A 558 -15.52 -26.42 19.01
C ALA A 558 -16.01 -25.62 20.21
N TRP A 559 -15.55 -24.36 20.31
CA TRP A 559 -15.94 -23.46 21.42
C TRP A 559 -17.44 -23.25 21.47
N GLU A 560 -18.13 -22.97 20.35
CA GLU A 560 -19.57 -22.76 20.31
C GLU A 560 -20.39 -24.04 20.58
N LEU A 561 -19.97 -25.20 20.06
CA LEU A 561 -20.70 -26.47 20.20
C LEU A 561 -20.54 -27.08 21.61
N PHE A 562 -19.43 -26.89 22.26
CA PHE A 562 -19.12 -27.55 23.54
C PHE A 562 -19.16 -26.57 24.73
N GLY A 563 -20.04 -25.59 24.70
CA GLY A 563 -20.42 -24.78 25.84
C GLY A 563 -19.73 -23.43 25.97
N GLY A 564 -18.95 -23.00 24.99
CA GLY A 564 -18.37 -21.67 24.94
C GLY A 564 -17.59 -21.31 26.19
N ARG A 565 -17.91 -20.15 26.76
CA ARG A 565 -17.30 -19.66 28.00
C ARG A 565 -17.48 -20.62 29.19
N ASN A 566 -18.65 -21.25 29.32
CA ASN A 566 -18.90 -22.20 30.42
C ASN A 566 -18.16 -23.53 30.21
N GLY A 567 -17.82 -23.82 28.96
CA GLY A 567 -17.14 -25.04 28.56
C GLY A 567 -15.63 -24.91 28.60
N PHE A 568 -15.07 -23.95 27.90
CA PHE A 568 -13.61 -23.79 27.74
C PHE A 568 -13.04 -22.56 28.45
N GLY A 569 -13.91 -21.65 28.92
CA GLY A 569 -13.47 -20.35 29.40
C GLY A 569 -13.29 -19.37 28.24
N LEU A 570 -12.67 -18.24 28.55
CA LEU A 570 -12.25 -17.23 27.58
C LEU A 570 -11.00 -17.69 26.82
N PRO A 571 -10.79 -17.32 25.56
CA PRO A 571 -9.52 -17.54 24.87
C PRO A 571 -8.42 -16.70 25.54
N LEU A 572 -7.24 -17.28 25.69
CA LEU A 572 -6.03 -16.67 26.25
C LEU A 572 -5.00 -16.34 25.18
N SER A 573 -5.24 -16.78 23.94
CA SER A 573 -4.41 -16.51 22.79
C SER A 573 -5.24 -16.53 21.50
N GLU A 574 -4.66 -16.05 20.40
CA GLU A 574 -5.06 -16.47 19.06
C GLU A 574 -4.68 -17.93 18.81
N ALA A 575 -5.19 -18.52 17.72
CA ALA A 575 -4.73 -19.80 17.25
C ALA A 575 -3.38 -19.63 16.53
N PHE A 576 -2.34 -20.31 16.95
CA PHE A 576 -0.98 -20.20 16.39
C PHE A 576 -0.32 -21.57 16.20
N THR A 577 0.72 -21.61 15.37
CA THR A 577 1.53 -22.83 15.18
C THR A 577 2.58 -22.93 16.30
N ARG A 578 2.48 -23.96 17.10
CA ARG A 578 3.44 -24.27 18.17
C ARG A 578 4.77 -24.75 17.56
N LYS A 579 5.89 -24.14 17.97
CA LYS A 579 7.20 -24.39 17.37
C LYS A 579 7.74 -25.79 17.61
N GLU A 580 7.41 -26.37 18.78
CA GLU A 580 7.97 -27.67 19.23
C GLU A 580 7.53 -28.84 18.36
N ASP A 581 6.32 -28.80 17.83
CA ASP A 581 5.74 -29.91 17.06
C ASP A 581 5.00 -29.50 15.79
N GLY A 582 4.99 -28.20 15.46
CA GLY A 582 4.30 -27.68 14.28
C GLY A 582 2.78 -27.74 14.34
N ARG A 583 2.20 -28.05 15.49
CA ARG A 583 0.76 -28.14 15.67
C ARG A 583 0.12 -26.76 15.84
N VAL A 584 -1.03 -26.59 15.25
CA VAL A 584 -1.83 -25.39 15.47
C VAL A 584 -2.65 -25.55 16.74
N VAL A 585 -2.50 -24.61 17.69
CA VAL A 585 -3.10 -24.65 19.01
C VAL A 585 -3.78 -23.31 19.33
N GLN A 586 -4.79 -23.37 20.24
CA GLN A 586 -5.36 -22.18 20.87
C GLN A 586 -5.59 -22.46 22.36
N TYR A 587 -5.14 -21.53 23.18
CA TYR A 587 -5.28 -21.59 24.63
C TYR A 587 -6.59 -20.96 25.08
N PHE A 588 -7.27 -21.64 26.01
CA PHE A 588 -8.46 -21.17 26.71
C PHE A 588 -8.26 -21.35 28.22
N GLU A 589 -9.04 -20.65 29.04
CA GLU A 589 -8.89 -20.71 30.51
C GLU A 589 -8.94 -22.16 31.09
N ALA A 590 -9.77 -23.02 30.53
CA ALA A 590 -9.96 -24.39 31.03
C ALA A 590 -9.41 -25.50 30.10
N ALA A 591 -8.83 -25.17 28.96
CA ALA A 591 -8.34 -26.16 27.99
C ALA A 591 -7.30 -25.57 27.03
N VAL A 592 -6.49 -26.43 26.42
CA VAL A 592 -5.69 -26.11 25.24
C VAL A 592 -6.17 -27.01 24.10
N LEU A 593 -6.67 -26.37 23.05
CA LEU A 593 -7.20 -27.08 21.87
C LEU A 593 -6.11 -27.20 20.80
N GLU A 594 -6.07 -28.35 20.13
CA GLU A 594 -5.14 -28.66 19.04
C GLU A 594 -5.91 -29.01 17.76
N PHE A 595 -5.45 -28.49 16.63
CA PHE A 595 -6.07 -28.74 15.32
C PHE A 595 -5.37 -29.86 14.55
N HIS A 596 -6.17 -30.75 13.98
CA HIS A 596 -5.74 -31.90 13.21
C HIS A 596 -6.30 -31.84 11.78
N PRO A 597 -5.60 -31.23 10.81
CA PRO A 597 -6.07 -31.14 9.43
C PRO A 597 -6.29 -32.49 8.76
N GLU A 598 -5.56 -33.53 9.20
CA GLU A 598 -5.72 -34.91 8.77
C GLU A 598 -6.99 -35.61 9.32
N GLY A 599 -7.69 -34.95 10.24
CA GLY A 599 -8.88 -35.49 10.87
C GLY A 599 -8.61 -36.61 11.89
N ALA A 600 -7.44 -36.63 12.50
CA ALA A 600 -7.02 -37.63 13.49
C ALA A 600 -7.24 -37.23 14.96
N GLY A 601 -7.83 -36.07 15.21
CA GLY A 601 -7.95 -35.46 16.56
C GLY A 601 -8.95 -36.15 17.50
N GLY A 602 -9.83 -37.01 17.00
CA GLY A 602 -10.89 -37.63 17.80
C GLY A 602 -11.32 -38.98 17.28
N PRO A 603 -12.40 -39.55 17.86
CA PRO A 603 -12.91 -40.86 17.45
C PRO A 603 -13.34 -40.90 15.98
N THR A 604 -13.18 -42.08 15.35
CA THR A 604 -13.69 -42.37 14.01
C THR A 604 -15.19 -42.67 14.06
N PHE A 605 -15.97 -42.02 13.20
CA PHE A 605 -17.42 -42.21 13.10
C PHE A 605 -17.80 -42.70 11.69
N PRO A 606 -18.79 -43.58 11.56
CA PRO A 606 -19.22 -44.12 10.26
C PRO A 606 -19.92 -43.09 9.38
N THR A 607 -20.57 -42.06 9.97
CA THR A 607 -21.16 -40.93 9.30
C THR A 607 -20.82 -39.63 10.08
N LEU A 608 -20.49 -38.58 9.39
CA LEU A 608 -20.00 -37.36 10.03
C LEU A 608 -21.10 -36.28 10.07
N ASP A 609 -21.78 -36.19 11.21
CA ASP A 609 -22.52 -34.96 11.53
C ASP A 609 -21.55 -33.79 11.92
N PRO A 610 -22.04 -32.55 12.03
CA PRO A 610 -21.20 -31.40 12.35
C PRO A 610 -20.44 -31.52 13.67
N LEU A 611 -20.99 -32.20 14.66
CA LEU A 611 -20.37 -32.41 15.96
C LEU A 611 -19.19 -33.38 15.84
N GLN A 612 -19.45 -34.54 15.19
CA GLN A 612 -18.45 -35.57 14.96
C GLN A 612 -17.29 -35.10 14.08
N GLN A 613 -17.60 -34.27 13.07
CA GLN A 613 -16.55 -33.59 12.29
C GLN A 613 -15.66 -32.73 13.17
N THR A 614 -16.23 -31.96 14.09
CA THR A 614 -15.49 -31.10 14.99
C THR A 614 -14.60 -31.93 15.93
N MET A 615 -15.14 -33.03 16.47
CA MET A 615 -14.38 -33.96 17.32
C MET A 615 -13.21 -34.64 16.61
N ARG A 616 -13.28 -34.84 15.29
CA ARG A 616 -12.14 -35.36 14.48
C ARG A 616 -11.06 -34.30 14.24
N MET A 617 -11.47 -33.06 14.05
CA MET A 617 -10.56 -31.97 13.69
C MET A 617 -9.91 -31.32 14.91
N ILE A 618 -10.46 -31.50 16.09
CA ILE A 618 -9.98 -30.89 17.34
C ILE A 618 -9.70 -31.95 18.39
N SER A 619 -8.51 -31.90 19.00
CA SER A 619 -8.15 -32.61 20.24
C SER A 619 -7.78 -31.62 21.34
N PHE A 620 -7.37 -32.18 22.47
CA PHE A 620 -6.96 -31.43 23.65
C PHE A 620 -5.58 -31.85 24.10
N GLN A 621 -4.77 -30.90 24.54
CA GLN A 621 -3.49 -31.16 25.17
C GLN A 621 -3.68 -31.77 26.57
N ASP A 622 -2.81 -32.70 26.97
CA ASP A 622 -2.86 -33.40 28.26
C ASP A 622 -2.40 -32.53 29.45
N ILE A 623 -2.97 -31.31 29.54
CA ILE A 623 -2.60 -30.32 30.57
C ILE A 623 -2.94 -30.79 31.97
N GLY A 624 -3.97 -31.61 32.14
CA GLY A 624 -4.37 -32.12 33.47
C GLY A 624 -3.38 -33.15 34.02
N SER A 625 -2.90 -34.07 33.15
CA SER A 625 -1.82 -35.00 33.55
C SER A 625 -0.53 -34.26 33.87
N ASN A 626 -0.17 -33.25 33.08
CA ASN A 626 1.02 -32.44 33.33
C ASN A 626 0.93 -31.66 34.67
N PHE A 627 -0.23 -31.09 34.95
CA PHE A 627 -0.48 -30.39 36.20
C PHE A 627 -0.45 -31.35 37.42
N ALA A 628 -1.11 -32.51 37.28
CA ALA A 628 -1.14 -33.53 38.31
C ALA A 628 0.26 -34.09 38.64
N ALA A 629 1.06 -34.35 37.59
CA ALA A 629 2.44 -34.79 37.71
C ALA A 629 3.32 -33.78 38.47
N ASN A 630 3.18 -32.49 38.15
CA ASN A 630 3.88 -31.40 38.88
C ASN A 630 3.51 -31.31 40.37
N ARG A 631 2.39 -31.89 40.77
CA ARG A 631 1.93 -32.00 42.14
C ARG A 631 2.23 -33.38 42.81
N GLY A 632 2.97 -34.23 42.11
CA GLY A 632 3.37 -35.52 42.61
C GLY A 632 2.35 -36.64 42.43
N PHE A 633 1.30 -36.44 41.64
CA PHE A 633 0.36 -37.51 41.29
C PHE A 633 0.89 -38.35 40.12
N THR A 634 0.73 -39.67 40.20
CA THR A 634 1.13 -40.59 39.13
C THR A 634 -0.04 -40.78 38.15
N PRO A 635 0.09 -40.42 36.87
CA PRO A 635 -0.97 -40.63 35.91
C PRO A 635 -1.33 -42.12 35.73
N GLY A 636 -2.62 -42.40 35.70
CA GLY A 636 -3.17 -43.73 35.37
C GLY A 636 -3.62 -44.57 36.57
N GLY A 637 -4.58 -45.47 36.34
CA GLY A 637 -5.09 -46.39 37.35
C GLY A 637 -6.15 -45.86 38.31
N HIS A 638 -6.53 -44.58 38.16
CA HIS A 638 -7.53 -43.93 38.99
C HIS A 638 -8.94 -44.19 38.48
N LYS A 639 -9.91 -44.28 39.42
CA LYS A 639 -11.32 -44.47 39.07
C LYS A 639 -12.05 -43.13 39.00
N LEU A 640 -12.96 -43.02 38.05
CA LEU A 640 -13.87 -41.91 37.95
C LEU A 640 -14.73 -41.81 39.21
N ALA A 641 -14.68 -40.72 39.93
CA ALA A 641 -15.47 -40.45 41.10
C ALA A 641 -16.96 -40.40 40.77
N ALA A 642 -17.78 -41.01 41.63
CA ALA A 642 -19.22 -41.12 41.42
C ALA A 642 -19.88 -39.75 41.25
N GLU A 643 -19.40 -38.73 41.93
CA GLU A 643 -19.87 -37.36 41.93
C GLU A 643 -19.75 -36.73 40.52
N PHE A 644 -18.70 -37.07 39.78
CA PHE A 644 -18.44 -36.55 38.44
C PHE A 644 -18.98 -37.41 37.30
N SER A 645 -19.36 -38.65 37.59
CA SER A 645 -19.76 -39.62 36.56
C SER A 645 -20.90 -39.15 35.64
N PRO A 646 -22.00 -38.56 36.11
CA PRO A 646 -23.07 -38.08 35.25
C PRO A 646 -22.62 -36.93 34.34
N PHE A 647 -21.80 -36.00 34.87
CA PHE A 647 -21.26 -34.87 34.14
C PHE A 647 -20.28 -35.34 33.08
N TYR A 648 -19.38 -36.24 33.43
CA TYR A 648 -18.39 -36.82 32.54
C TYR A 648 -19.06 -37.56 31.36
N ALA A 649 -20.08 -38.35 31.63
CA ALA A 649 -20.84 -39.07 30.59
C ALA A 649 -21.59 -38.10 29.65
N GLY A 650 -22.22 -37.04 30.21
CA GLY A 650 -22.99 -36.08 29.43
C GLY A 650 -22.16 -35.05 28.66
N ALA A 651 -20.88 -34.86 29.02
CA ALA A 651 -20.01 -33.83 28.46
C ALA A 651 -18.93 -34.34 27.51
N TYR A 652 -19.13 -35.48 26.89
CA TYR A 652 -18.14 -36.14 26.03
C TYR A 652 -16.79 -36.38 26.77
N GLY A 653 -16.86 -36.77 28.03
CA GLY A 653 -15.73 -36.90 28.94
C GLY A 653 -14.52 -37.64 28.39
N PRO A 654 -14.68 -38.87 27.79
CA PRO A 654 -13.53 -39.57 27.23
C PRO A 654 -12.77 -38.78 26.14
N TRP A 655 -13.47 -38.04 25.30
CA TRP A 655 -12.83 -37.20 24.28
C TRP A 655 -12.28 -35.90 24.88
N ARG A 656 -13.02 -35.25 25.74
CA ARG A 656 -12.69 -33.91 26.24
C ARG A 656 -11.73 -33.92 27.42
N LEU A 657 -11.91 -34.82 28.37
CA LEU A 657 -11.14 -34.91 29.61
C LEU A 657 -10.13 -36.04 29.61
N GLY A 658 -10.36 -37.09 28.85
CA GLY A 658 -9.57 -38.32 28.93
C GLY A 658 -9.79 -39.09 30.22
N GLU A 659 -8.93 -40.04 30.54
CA GLU A 659 -8.99 -40.85 31.76
C GLU A 659 -8.66 -40.04 33.01
N PRO A 660 -9.18 -40.44 34.20
CA PRO A 660 -8.79 -39.87 35.49
C PRO A 660 -7.29 -39.99 35.76
N SER A 661 -6.69 -38.85 36.18
CA SER A 661 -5.26 -38.76 36.54
C SER A 661 -5.06 -38.54 38.03
N SER A 662 -6.14 -38.57 38.84
CA SER A 662 -6.12 -38.55 40.30
C SER A 662 -7.35 -39.28 40.85
N ASP A 663 -7.31 -39.65 42.11
CA ASP A 663 -8.50 -39.93 42.89
C ASP A 663 -9.28 -38.64 43.21
N LEU A 664 -10.44 -38.75 43.81
CA LEU A 664 -11.18 -37.59 44.30
C LEU A 664 -10.38 -36.91 45.41
N LEU A 665 -10.16 -35.61 45.30
CA LEU A 665 -9.40 -34.78 46.22
C LEU A 665 -10.29 -33.67 46.74
N THR A 666 -9.89 -33.10 47.89
CA THR A 666 -10.45 -31.83 48.40
C THR A 666 -9.33 -30.76 48.30
N GLU A 667 -9.58 -29.70 47.57
CA GLU A 667 -8.62 -28.60 47.41
C GLU A 667 -9.25 -27.25 47.70
N GLU A 668 -8.44 -26.33 48.21
CA GLU A 668 -8.87 -24.98 48.42
C GLU A 668 -8.68 -24.19 47.12
N ILE A 669 -9.80 -23.71 46.56
CA ILE A 669 -9.82 -23.00 45.28
C ILE A 669 -10.66 -21.75 45.43
N ASN A 670 -10.04 -20.58 45.19
CA ASN A 670 -10.66 -19.25 45.30
C ASN A 670 -11.30 -19.03 46.71
N GLY A 671 -10.60 -19.43 47.78
CA GLY A 671 -11.01 -19.23 49.15
C GLY A 671 -12.13 -20.17 49.66
N GLY A 672 -12.33 -21.29 48.96
CA GLY A 672 -13.32 -22.30 49.36
C GLY A 672 -12.87 -23.72 49.04
N ALA A 673 -13.18 -24.65 49.93
CA ALA A 673 -12.89 -26.08 49.73
C ALA A 673 -13.83 -26.65 48.65
N LYS A 674 -13.25 -27.30 47.62
CA LYS A 674 -13.97 -27.98 46.56
C LYS A 674 -13.54 -29.42 46.43
N SER A 675 -14.44 -30.31 46.07
CA SER A 675 -14.06 -31.65 45.62
C SER A 675 -13.60 -31.56 44.17
N VAL A 676 -12.41 -32.10 43.89
CA VAL A 676 -11.81 -32.06 42.56
C VAL A 676 -11.32 -33.40 42.12
N GLN A 677 -11.34 -33.62 40.83
CA GLN A 677 -10.64 -34.76 40.19
C GLN A 677 -9.92 -34.29 38.92
N TYR A 678 -8.67 -34.69 38.84
CA TYR A 678 -7.85 -34.43 37.63
C TYR A 678 -8.06 -35.52 36.61
N PHE A 679 -8.04 -35.11 35.35
CA PHE A 679 -8.13 -35.96 34.16
C PHE A 679 -6.93 -35.65 33.27
N GLN A 680 -6.70 -36.47 32.27
CA GLN A 680 -5.58 -36.24 31.33
C GLN A 680 -5.56 -34.81 30.76
N ARG A 681 -6.73 -34.27 30.41
CA ARG A 681 -6.86 -33.00 29.64
C ARG A 681 -7.48 -31.85 30.41
N GLY A 682 -7.80 -32.06 31.70
CA GLY A 682 -8.44 -31.02 32.50
C GLY A 682 -8.68 -31.43 33.94
N ARG A 683 -9.48 -30.62 34.64
CA ARG A 683 -9.92 -30.86 36.00
C ARG A 683 -11.42 -30.58 36.14
N LEU A 684 -12.15 -31.42 36.87
CA LEU A 684 -13.51 -31.11 37.30
C LEU A 684 -13.48 -30.66 38.78
N GLU A 685 -14.34 -29.69 39.09
CA GLU A 685 -14.51 -29.11 40.41
C GLU A 685 -15.98 -29.16 40.82
N LEU A 686 -16.29 -29.70 41.97
CA LEU A 686 -17.63 -29.73 42.55
C LEU A 686 -17.73 -28.67 43.67
N ASN A 687 -18.62 -27.70 43.51
CA ASN A 687 -18.94 -26.77 44.55
C ASN A 687 -19.76 -27.48 45.65
N PRO A 688 -19.27 -27.51 46.91
CA PRO A 688 -19.92 -28.27 48.00
C PRO A 688 -21.30 -27.73 48.36
N THR A 689 -21.55 -26.43 48.15
CA THR A 689 -22.81 -25.76 48.52
C THR A 689 -23.85 -25.87 47.37
N SER A 690 -23.48 -25.43 46.17
CA SER A 690 -24.43 -25.39 45.03
C SER A 690 -24.54 -26.73 44.32
N LYS A 691 -23.67 -27.69 44.58
CA LYS A 691 -23.55 -28.98 43.88
C LYS A 691 -23.25 -28.81 42.37
N ALA A 692 -22.90 -27.63 41.92
CA ALA A 692 -22.53 -27.35 40.53
C ALA A 692 -21.14 -27.93 40.23
N ILE A 693 -21.02 -28.60 39.09
CA ILE A 693 -19.77 -29.09 38.56
C ILE A 693 -19.28 -28.10 37.49
N GLN A 694 -18.05 -27.72 37.54
CA GLN A 694 -17.40 -26.84 36.57
C GLN A 694 -16.03 -27.37 36.14
N TYR A 695 -15.53 -26.89 35.02
CA TYR A 695 -14.17 -27.15 34.62
C TYR A 695 -13.19 -26.27 35.39
N GLY A 696 -12.11 -26.85 35.88
CA GLY A 696 -11.01 -26.10 36.49
C GLY A 696 -10.19 -25.36 35.45
N LEU A 697 -9.66 -24.18 35.80
CA LEU A 697 -8.97 -23.26 34.86
C LEU A 697 -7.50 -23.68 34.63
N LEU A 698 -7.26 -24.96 34.23
CA LEU A 698 -5.91 -25.48 34.00
C LEU A 698 -5.28 -24.94 32.71
N GLY A 699 -6.06 -24.46 31.75
CA GLY A 699 -5.55 -23.75 30.59
C GLY A 699 -4.83 -22.47 30.98
N THR A 700 -5.33 -21.74 31.96
CA THR A 700 -4.64 -20.56 32.54
C THR A 700 -3.28 -20.97 33.15
N TRP A 701 -3.23 -22.07 33.88
CA TRP A 701 -1.96 -22.59 34.37
C TRP A 701 -1.00 -22.98 33.23
N ALA A 702 -1.49 -23.68 32.20
CA ALA A 702 -0.70 -24.06 31.04
C ALA A 702 -0.15 -22.81 30.32
N TRP A 703 -1.00 -21.81 30.13
CA TRP A 703 -0.60 -20.51 29.57
C TRP A 703 0.52 -19.87 30.38
N GLN A 704 0.36 -19.77 31.70
CA GLN A 704 1.36 -19.17 32.59
C GLN A 704 2.68 -19.92 32.62
N ASN A 705 2.66 -21.25 32.57
CA ASN A 705 3.86 -22.05 32.74
C ASN A 705 4.56 -22.41 31.40
N GLN A 706 3.80 -22.48 30.30
CA GLN A 706 4.36 -22.79 28.97
C GLN A 706 4.63 -21.53 28.14
N CYS A 707 3.86 -20.48 28.35
CA CYS A 707 3.95 -19.24 27.57
C CYS A 707 4.60 -18.09 28.31
N GLN A 708 4.28 -17.84 29.57
CA GLN A 708 4.93 -16.75 30.34
C GLN A 708 6.40 -17.02 30.66
N ALA A 709 6.80 -18.29 30.76
CA ALA A 709 8.22 -18.63 30.90
C ALA A 709 9.05 -18.25 29.65
N THR A 710 8.41 -17.99 28.51
CA THR A 710 9.06 -17.53 27.28
C THR A 710 9.13 -16.00 27.16
N ASP A 711 8.40 -15.24 27.99
CA ASP A 711 8.36 -13.77 27.99
C ASP A 711 9.57 -13.10 28.70
N GLN A 712 10.50 -13.84 29.28
CA GLN A 712 11.74 -13.27 29.81
C GLN A 712 12.63 -12.78 28.64
N PRO A 713 13.16 -11.54 28.68
CA PRO A 713 14.02 -11.03 27.61
C PRO A 713 15.17 -12.00 27.36
N LEU A 714 15.43 -12.27 26.08
CA LEU A 714 16.70 -12.86 25.66
C LEU A 714 17.79 -11.94 26.20
N GLY A 715 18.57 -12.42 27.17
CA GLY A 715 19.85 -11.80 27.45
C GLY A 715 20.57 -11.68 26.13
N SER A 716 21.07 -10.47 25.83
CA SER A 716 21.76 -10.12 24.60
C SER A 716 22.71 -11.25 24.19
N PRO A 717 22.71 -11.71 22.92
CA PRO A 717 23.79 -12.53 22.44
C PRO A 717 25.09 -11.78 22.43
#